data_9819c77d1bb1c54daaa62c9e65fb4edc
#
_entry.id   9819c77d1bb1c54daaa62c9e65fb4edc
#
_cell.length_a   1.000
_cell.length_b   1.000
_cell.length_c   1.000
_cell.angle_alpha   90.00
_cell.angle_beta   90.00
_cell.angle_gamma   90.00
#
_symmetry.space_group_name_H-M   'P 1'
#
loop_
_entity.id
_entity.type
_entity.pdbx_description
1 polymer ?
#
loop_
_entity_poly.entity_id
_entity_poly.type
_entity_poly.pdbx_seq_one_letter_code
_entity_poly.pdbx_strand_id
1 'polypeptide(L)'
;MGARSEGTALDALHYDPIEHLNQLFSHPSTVSSISQVSHTLRHRQHEIASDISRLEQQQAYQPDSSLERMQSAQAELAQLFRKIETVRSRAMETEQNITSMTADIKRLDGTKRNLTLSMTALKRLQMLTTAYEQLRGLAKSRQYRECAGLLQAVIQLMKHFNSYRSIEQIATLSRGVADLQRELLEQVCEDFEMAFAKAEVSARRGTLQEACLVVDSLGDQAKSRLMTWYVNTELREYRQVFRGNDEAGNLDNIGRRYAWFKRMLKTHEDEHAAIFPPHWKANEVLATAFCDGTREDFKLILEKSMRRGEGQKVDVNLLLSCLQETLDFEQSLERRFGSEPRASIDTLSSQDERPHKFNGLVSVAFEPYLSLWVDSQDKQLASVIPKYRNQPLVAEDEEFSPSAVIPSAIELFHFYKLTLSQCAKLSTSDRLLDLSRVLAKYLDEYAQQVLLHILQAGGQQAPTIQDVVLVLNSADFWHANTNQLEENIKKRIDSELVSKVDLTSQSDAFLGVASAAVLALVHIVEVECDGVWREMRNTNWSTMDSAGDQSSYVSELVRRVNGKVEEILGVVAKQQYARAFCDNLVEHLASAYINSIVQCRPISEVGAQQMLVDKYALTKAFNNLILFHNPSPDHQTPSASFVRRVEQCMNRMDPLLKTLQVRSSPPEGLVQAYLIHIGDRSDTNFKKILDLKGIRKQDQHHLVELFGIHRDGSGHDKLVASSPLLTPLMTASGMGHTAGAGSMSSGSALSAATGARFDTGSLGEKLLSAARDISTATDRAGQSGMEKATINENLRNFGKFFKRDIGGLGARFGKRDGSEEGLGLR
;
A
#
# COMPACT_ATOMS: atom_id res chain seq x y z
N MET A 1 -45.58 -6.82 4.16
CA MET A 1 -45.18 -8.12 4.72
C MET A 1 -43.90 -7.86 5.55
N GLY A 2 -44.01 -7.71 6.87
CA GLY A 2 -42.87 -7.36 7.71
C GLY A 2 -43.26 -7.07 9.17
N ALA A 3 -44.34 -7.61 9.66
CA ALA A 3 -44.79 -7.31 11.02
C ALA A 3 -45.15 -8.56 11.85
N ARG A 4 -44.38 -9.66 11.66
CA ARG A 4 -44.63 -10.92 12.41
C ARG A 4 -43.44 -11.51 13.14
N SER A 5 -42.29 -10.83 13.22
CA SER A 5 -41.10 -11.38 13.90
C SER A 5 -40.70 -10.68 15.21
N GLU A 6 -41.32 -9.57 15.56
CA GLU A 6 -40.94 -8.83 16.79
C GLU A 6 -41.58 -9.40 18.07
N GLY A 7 -42.64 -10.21 17.97
CA GLY A 7 -43.26 -10.82 19.14
C GLY A 7 -42.53 -12.01 19.77
N THR A 8 -41.68 -12.68 19.00
CA THR A 8 -40.97 -13.92 19.43
C THR A 8 -39.69 -13.68 20.19
N ALA A 9 -39.03 -12.55 20.02
CA ALA A 9 -37.80 -12.25 20.71
C ALA A 9 -38.01 -11.77 22.14
N LEU A 10 -39.11 -11.08 22.42
CA LEU A 10 -39.43 -10.56 23.75
C LEU A 10 -40.00 -11.63 24.70
N ASP A 11 -40.48 -12.77 24.16
CA ASP A 11 -41.05 -13.88 24.92
C ASP A 11 -40.03 -14.99 25.19
N ALA A 12 -38.75 -14.80 24.92
CA ALA A 12 -37.71 -15.81 25.14
C ALA A 12 -37.36 -15.96 26.62
N LEU A 13 -37.18 -17.22 27.10
CA LEU A 13 -36.86 -17.56 28.49
C LEU A 13 -35.53 -16.97 28.98
N HIS A 14 -34.63 -16.61 28.07
CA HIS A 14 -33.34 -15.94 28.33
C HIS A 14 -33.24 -14.69 27.44
N TYR A 15 -34.05 -13.70 27.73
CA TYR A 15 -34.05 -12.44 27.02
C TYR A 15 -32.95 -11.53 27.53
N ASP A 16 -32.00 -11.17 26.64
CA ASP A 16 -31.02 -10.13 26.90
C ASP A 16 -31.42 -8.83 26.22
N PRO A 17 -31.79 -7.79 27.01
CA PRO A 17 -32.23 -6.51 26.46
C PRO A 17 -31.14 -5.77 25.71
N ILE A 18 -29.84 -5.99 26.02
CA ILE A 18 -28.72 -5.29 25.38
C ILE A 18 -28.47 -5.88 24.01
N GLU A 19 -28.49 -7.22 23.89
CA GLU A 19 -28.33 -7.89 22.59
C GLU A 19 -29.47 -7.58 21.63
N HIS A 20 -30.71 -7.55 22.15
CA HIS A 20 -31.89 -7.19 21.35
C HIS A 20 -31.83 -5.73 20.87
N LEU A 21 -31.40 -4.78 21.71
CA LEU A 21 -31.24 -3.39 21.32
C LEU A 21 -30.13 -3.24 20.28
N ASN A 22 -29.04 -3.99 20.38
CA ASN A 22 -27.95 -3.98 19.40
C ASN A 22 -28.37 -4.57 18.04
N GLN A 23 -29.29 -5.53 18.03
CA GLN A 23 -29.88 -6.06 16.80
C GLN A 23 -30.84 -5.05 16.13
N LEU A 24 -31.64 -4.36 16.92
CA LEU A 24 -32.58 -3.33 16.43
C LEU A 24 -31.86 -2.09 15.92
N PHE A 25 -30.74 -1.72 16.51
CA PHE A 25 -29.98 -0.51 16.23
C PHE A 25 -28.56 -0.82 15.75
N SER A 26 -28.43 -1.80 14.88
CA SER A 26 -27.14 -2.28 14.36
C SER A 26 -26.36 -1.25 13.49
N HIS A 27 -27.01 -0.17 13.06
CA HIS A 27 -26.40 0.87 12.23
C HIS A 27 -26.78 2.28 12.72
N PRO A 28 -25.87 3.27 12.67
CA PRO A 28 -26.14 4.64 13.12
C PRO A 28 -27.37 5.31 12.47
N SER A 29 -27.73 4.88 11.26
CA SER A 29 -28.94 5.39 10.58
C SER A 29 -30.27 4.88 11.16
N THR A 30 -30.25 3.77 11.91
CA THR A 30 -31.46 3.21 12.51
C THR A 30 -31.82 3.83 13.87
N VAL A 31 -30.89 4.63 14.45
CA VAL A 31 -31.14 5.34 15.72
C VAL A 31 -32.25 6.39 15.61
N SER A 32 -32.52 6.89 14.40
CA SER A 32 -33.62 7.81 14.16
C SER A 32 -35.03 7.17 14.43
N SER A 33 -35.12 5.83 14.42
CA SER A 33 -36.36 5.10 14.69
C SER A 33 -36.58 4.78 16.19
N ILE A 34 -35.71 5.23 17.07
CA ILE A 34 -35.78 4.97 18.53
C ILE A 34 -37.14 5.40 19.13
N SER A 35 -37.68 6.54 18.69
CA SER A 35 -38.96 7.03 19.17
C SER A 35 -40.12 6.10 18.76
N GLN A 36 -40.05 5.53 17.55
CA GLN A 36 -41.06 4.61 17.03
C GLN A 36 -41.00 3.25 17.74
N VAL A 37 -39.81 2.71 17.95
CA VAL A 37 -39.62 1.46 18.71
C VAL A 37 -40.01 1.64 20.17
N SER A 38 -39.69 2.76 20.78
CA SER A 38 -40.13 3.07 22.15
C SER A 38 -41.67 3.19 22.27
N HIS A 39 -42.32 3.74 21.24
CA HIS A 39 -43.76 3.84 21.18
C HIS A 39 -44.43 2.45 21.04
N THR A 40 -43.93 1.60 20.18
CA THR A 40 -44.42 0.23 19.99
C THR A 40 -44.26 -0.62 21.27
N LEU A 41 -43.12 -0.51 21.95
CA LEU A 41 -42.89 -1.21 23.23
C LEU A 41 -43.84 -0.71 24.36
N ARG A 42 -44.09 0.61 24.43
CA ARG A 42 -45.06 1.16 25.38
C ARG A 42 -46.49 0.75 25.05
N HIS A 43 -46.82 0.66 23.78
CA HIS A 43 -48.14 0.17 23.35
C HIS A 43 -48.32 -1.29 23.80
N ARG A 44 -47.31 -2.13 23.56
CA ARG A 44 -47.33 -3.53 23.98
C ARG A 44 -47.43 -3.70 25.50
N GLN A 45 -46.69 -2.88 26.25
CA GLN A 45 -46.77 -2.84 27.71
C GLN A 45 -48.21 -2.46 28.18
N HIS A 46 -48.86 -1.53 27.49
CA HIS A 46 -50.20 -1.11 27.83
C HIS A 46 -51.26 -2.18 27.51
N GLU A 47 -51.09 -2.91 26.38
CA GLU A 47 -51.90 -4.06 26.03
C GLU A 47 -51.84 -5.16 27.11
N ILE A 48 -50.62 -5.54 27.51
CA ILE A 48 -50.38 -6.55 28.54
C ILE A 48 -50.99 -6.11 29.89
N ALA A 49 -50.81 -4.85 30.27
CA ALA A 49 -51.41 -4.30 31.49
C ALA A 49 -52.94 -4.32 31.46
N SER A 50 -53.52 -4.04 30.26
CA SER A 50 -54.99 -4.12 30.06
C SER A 50 -55.49 -5.56 30.14
N ASP A 51 -54.77 -6.51 29.56
CA ASP A 51 -55.11 -7.95 29.63
C ASP A 51 -54.97 -8.50 31.03
N ILE A 52 -53.97 -8.10 31.80
CA ILE A 52 -53.82 -8.44 33.24
C ILE A 52 -55.02 -7.91 34.01
N SER A 53 -55.38 -6.62 33.83
CA SER A 53 -56.53 -6.02 34.51
C SER A 53 -57.87 -6.71 34.15
N ARG A 54 -58.01 -7.14 32.89
CA ARG A 54 -59.16 -7.89 32.44
C ARG A 54 -59.25 -9.28 33.06
N LEU A 55 -58.11 -9.97 33.19
CA LEU A 55 -57.99 -11.26 33.86
C LEU A 55 -58.25 -11.15 35.35
N GLU A 56 -57.75 -10.09 36.02
CA GLU A 56 -58.04 -9.79 37.43
C GLU A 56 -59.48 -9.52 37.67
N GLN A 57 -60.17 -8.74 36.79
CA GLN A 57 -61.63 -8.50 36.84
C GLN A 57 -62.48 -9.77 36.64
N GLN A 58 -62.00 -10.67 35.75
CA GLN A 58 -62.67 -11.97 35.53
C GLN A 58 -62.54 -12.91 36.76
N GLN A 59 -61.39 -12.82 37.48
CA GLN A 59 -61.20 -13.56 38.75
C GLN A 59 -62.07 -13.00 39.92
N ALA A 60 -62.35 -11.69 39.93
CA ALA A 60 -63.09 -11.06 41.03
C ALA A 60 -64.56 -11.31 41.00
N TYR A 61 -65.14 -11.83 39.87
CA TYR A 61 -66.63 -11.99 39.75
C TYR A 61 -67.13 -13.41 40.03
N GLN A 62 -66.31 -14.30 40.66
CA GLN A 62 -66.85 -15.64 41.06
C GLN A 62 -66.50 -16.03 42.52
N PRO A 63 -67.09 -15.47 43.50
CA PRO A 63 -66.82 -15.88 44.91
C PRO A 63 -67.53 -17.10 45.40
N ASP A 64 -68.71 -17.52 44.86
CA ASP A 64 -69.52 -18.49 45.57
C ASP A 64 -69.54 -19.93 45.02
N SER A 65 -69.06 -20.17 43.84
CA SER A 65 -68.96 -21.54 43.27
C SER A 65 -67.60 -22.20 43.36
N SER A 66 -66.58 -21.44 43.78
CA SER A 66 -65.17 -21.89 43.78
C SER A 66 -64.87 -22.76 45.00
N LEU A 67 -65.55 -22.56 46.08
CA LEU A 67 -65.37 -23.36 47.35
C LEU A 67 -65.81 -24.78 47.23
N GLU A 68 -67.01 -24.98 46.65
CA GLU A 68 -67.62 -26.29 46.38
C GLU A 68 -66.85 -27.06 45.31
N ARG A 69 -66.44 -26.34 44.22
CA ARG A 69 -65.53 -26.91 43.19
C ARG A 69 -64.16 -27.27 43.70
N MET A 70 -63.56 -26.45 44.59
CA MET A 70 -62.29 -26.70 45.24
C MET A 70 -62.35 -27.90 46.17
N GLN A 71 -63.42 -28.06 46.91
CA GLN A 71 -63.62 -29.24 47.76
C GLN A 71 -63.89 -30.54 46.97
N SER A 72 -64.61 -30.42 45.84
CA SER A 72 -64.83 -31.56 44.93
C SER A 72 -63.50 -31.91 44.21
N ALA A 73 -62.72 -30.89 43.73
CA ALA A 73 -61.43 -31.11 43.10
C ALA A 73 -60.41 -31.67 44.09
N GLN A 74 -60.43 -31.24 45.32
CA GLN A 74 -59.58 -31.78 46.41
C GLN A 74 -59.94 -33.23 46.77
N ALA A 75 -61.22 -33.62 46.72
CA ALA A 75 -61.67 -35.00 46.94
C ALA A 75 -61.26 -35.87 45.73
N GLU A 76 -61.42 -35.39 44.50
CA GLU A 76 -60.95 -36.09 43.28
C GLU A 76 -59.44 -36.19 43.20
N LEU A 77 -58.68 -35.13 43.57
CA LEU A 77 -57.22 -35.18 43.68
C LEU A 77 -56.76 -36.19 44.71
N ALA A 78 -57.40 -36.22 45.89
CA ALA A 78 -57.07 -37.22 46.89
C ALA A 78 -57.39 -38.65 46.44
N GLN A 79 -58.44 -38.86 45.64
CA GLN A 79 -58.72 -40.15 45.04
C GLN A 79 -57.78 -40.49 43.96
N LEU A 80 -57.34 -39.50 43.17
CA LEU A 80 -56.32 -39.65 42.12
C LEU A 80 -54.96 -40.00 42.77
N PHE A 81 -54.55 -39.33 43.79
CA PHE A 81 -53.32 -39.63 44.56
C PHE A 81 -53.35 -41.06 45.13
N ARG A 82 -54.42 -41.53 45.63
CA ARG A 82 -54.57 -42.94 46.12
C ARG A 82 -54.43 -43.92 44.96
N LYS A 83 -55.01 -43.60 43.76
CA LYS A 83 -54.85 -44.42 42.56
C LYS A 83 -53.42 -44.40 42.06
N ILE A 84 -52.79 -43.22 42.04
CA ILE A 84 -51.40 -43.08 41.65
C ILE A 84 -50.48 -43.86 42.58
N GLU A 85 -50.71 -43.78 43.90
CA GLU A 85 -49.89 -44.51 44.87
C GLU A 85 -50.08 -46.02 44.76
N THR A 86 -51.30 -46.49 44.47
CA THR A 86 -51.53 -47.91 44.19
C THR A 86 -50.88 -48.39 42.89
N VAL A 87 -50.93 -47.55 41.83
CA VAL A 87 -50.24 -47.83 40.57
C VAL A 87 -48.71 -47.81 40.77
N ARG A 88 -48.20 -46.81 41.52
CA ARG A 88 -46.80 -46.73 41.88
C ARG A 88 -46.31 -47.93 42.67
N SER A 89 -47.04 -48.35 43.68
CA SER A 89 -46.76 -49.56 44.46
C SER A 89 -46.72 -50.84 43.57
N ARG A 90 -47.71 -50.98 42.68
CA ARG A 90 -47.75 -52.11 41.76
C ARG A 90 -46.63 -52.05 40.71
N ALA A 91 -46.30 -50.82 40.25
CA ALA A 91 -45.20 -50.60 39.33
C ALA A 91 -43.86 -50.97 40.00
N MET A 92 -43.61 -50.51 41.20
CA MET A 92 -42.43 -50.88 42.00
C MET A 92 -42.34 -52.37 42.24
N GLU A 93 -43.45 -53.06 42.64
CA GLU A 93 -43.50 -54.50 42.83
C GLU A 93 -43.23 -55.24 41.52
N THR A 94 -43.77 -54.76 40.40
CA THR A 94 -43.53 -55.33 39.07
C THR A 94 -42.09 -55.13 38.64
N GLU A 95 -41.55 -53.92 38.86
CA GLU A 95 -40.14 -53.60 38.59
C GLU A 95 -39.18 -54.49 39.41
N GLN A 96 -39.48 -54.69 40.69
CA GLN A 96 -38.73 -55.51 41.58
C GLN A 96 -38.76 -57.01 41.13
N ASN A 97 -39.95 -57.50 40.72
CA ASN A 97 -40.13 -58.85 40.18
C ASN A 97 -39.43 -59.03 38.84
N ILE A 98 -39.56 -58.02 37.90
CA ILE A 98 -38.84 -58.09 36.64
C ILE A 98 -37.33 -57.99 36.87
N THR A 99 -36.88 -57.19 37.81
CA THR A 99 -35.43 -56.99 38.10
C THR A 99 -34.88 -58.32 38.70
N SER A 100 -35.62 -59.01 39.65
CA SER A 100 -35.22 -60.32 40.17
C SER A 100 -35.22 -61.40 39.10
N MET A 101 -36.27 -61.40 38.22
CA MET A 101 -36.37 -62.43 37.15
C MET A 101 -35.30 -62.25 36.08
N THR A 102 -34.92 -60.96 35.81
CA THR A 102 -33.87 -60.70 34.79
C THR A 102 -32.44 -60.66 35.34
N ALA A 103 -32.22 -60.61 36.66
CA ALA A 103 -30.89 -60.56 37.26
C ALA A 103 -30.01 -61.74 36.86
N ASP A 104 -30.59 -62.96 36.88
CA ASP A 104 -29.85 -64.16 36.49
C ASP A 104 -29.59 -64.24 35.00
N ILE A 105 -30.55 -63.73 34.18
CA ILE A 105 -30.34 -63.66 32.74
C ILE A 105 -29.24 -62.67 32.41
N LYS A 106 -29.21 -61.43 33.02
CA LYS A 106 -28.16 -60.44 32.89
C LYS A 106 -26.80 -61.00 33.32
N ARG A 107 -26.74 -61.74 34.42
CA ARG A 107 -25.54 -62.37 34.92
C ARG A 107 -25.02 -63.49 33.99
N LEU A 108 -25.94 -64.30 33.42
CA LEU A 108 -25.60 -65.33 32.42
C LEU A 108 -25.13 -64.68 31.12
N ASP A 109 -25.80 -63.59 30.65
CA ASP A 109 -25.40 -62.85 29.45
C ASP A 109 -24.05 -62.14 29.65
N GLY A 110 -23.81 -61.60 30.85
CA GLY A 110 -22.52 -61.02 31.24
C GLY A 110 -21.40 -62.10 31.20
N THR A 111 -21.68 -63.32 31.78
CA THR A 111 -20.69 -64.40 31.74
C THR A 111 -20.47 -64.93 30.34
N LYS A 112 -21.53 -65.05 29.50
CA LYS A 112 -21.42 -65.46 28.10
C LYS A 112 -20.58 -64.47 27.33
N ARG A 113 -20.85 -63.12 27.51
CA ARG A 113 -20.09 -62.09 26.89
C ARG A 113 -18.60 -62.12 27.27
N ASN A 114 -18.30 -62.28 28.56
CA ASN A 114 -16.94 -62.35 29.05
C ASN A 114 -16.23 -63.61 28.51
N LEU A 115 -16.92 -64.79 28.49
CA LEU A 115 -16.39 -66.01 27.90
C LEU A 115 -16.11 -65.83 26.39
N THR A 116 -17.02 -65.21 25.65
CA THR A 116 -16.84 -64.94 24.21
C THR A 116 -15.65 -64.03 23.99
N LEU A 117 -15.51 -62.97 24.82
CA LEU A 117 -14.35 -62.06 24.76
C LEU A 117 -13.04 -62.82 25.09
N SER A 118 -13.05 -63.67 26.12
CA SER A 118 -11.85 -64.43 26.47
C SER A 118 -11.48 -65.42 25.38
N MET A 119 -12.46 -66.12 24.79
CA MET A 119 -12.20 -67.07 23.67
C MET A 119 -11.64 -66.31 22.46
N THR A 120 -12.17 -65.10 22.19
CA THR A 120 -11.66 -64.24 21.09
C THR A 120 -10.24 -63.78 21.36
N ALA A 121 -9.93 -63.34 22.59
CA ALA A 121 -8.58 -62.96 23.01
C ALA A 121 -7.59 -64.16 22.89
N LEU A 122 -7.98 -65.36 23.35
CA LEU A 122 -7.12 -66.56 23.23
C LEU A 122 -6.87 -66.97 21.77
N LYS A 123 -7.89 -66.90 20.91
CA LYS A 123 -7.71 -67.11 19.46
C LYS A 123 -6.74 -66.11 18.86
N ARG A 124 -6.88 -64.81 19.21
CA ARG A 124 -5.94 -63.76 18.74
C ARG A 124 -4.53 -64.01 19.26
N LEU A 125 -4.37 -64.47 20.52
CA LEU A 125 -3.06 -64.79 21.06
C LEU A 125 -2.42 -66.01 20.34
N GLN A 126 -3.19 -67.04 20.04
CA GLN A 126 -2.73 -68.16 19.26
C GLN A 126 -2.30 -67.71 17.85
N MET A 127 -3.11 -66.91 17.19
CA MET A 127 -2.75 -66.35 15.88
C MET A 127 -1.46 -65.52 15.96
N LEU A 128 -1.30 -64.69 17.01
CA LEU A 128 -0.11 -63.87 17.22
C LEU A 128 1.13 -64.75 17.44
N THR A 129 1.06 -65.78 18.24
CA THR A 129 2.18 -66.71 18.51
C THR A 129 2.60 -67.44 17.24
N THR A 130 1.63 -67.94 16.46
CA THR A 130 1.91 -68.61 15.20
C THR A 130 2.51 -67.64 14.17
N ALA A 131 1.95 -66.43 14.06
CA ALA A 131 2.47 -65.41 13.16
C ALA A 131 3.89 -64.97 13.55
N TYR A 132 4.19 -64.84 14.85
CA TYR A 132 5.52 -64.50 15.32
C TYR A 132 6.56 -65.59 14.97
N GLU A 133 6.23 -66.85 15.15
CA GLU A 133 7.11 -67.95 14.78
C GLU A 133 7.39 -68.03 13.29
N GLN A 134 6.34 -67.81 12.45
CA GLN A 134 6.48 -67.74 11.01
C GLN A 134 7.32 -66.55 10.60
N LEU A 135 7.04 -65.36 11.17
CA LEU A 135 7.80 -64.15 10.88
C LEU A 135 9.30 -64.31 11.20
N ARG A 136 9.62 -64.96 12.32
CA ARG A 136 10.99 -65.27 12.70
C ARG A 136 11.69 -66.19 11.70
N GLY A 137 10.95 -67.18 11.16
CA GLY A 137 11.46 -68.08 10.10
C GLY A 137 11.75 -67.32 8.79
N LEU A 138 10.79 -66.45 8.35
CA LEU A 138 10.89 -65.67 7.13
C LEU A 138 11.99 -64.59 7.24
N ALA A 139 12.17 -63.95 8.41
CA ALA A 139 13.25 -63.02 8.68
C ALA A 139 14.62 -63.67 8.45
N LYS A 140 14.84 -64.90 8.97
CA LYS A 140 16.09 -65.61 8.76
C LYS A 140 16.37 -65.96 7.31
N SER A 141 15.31 -66.21 6.50
CA SER A 141 15.43 -66.55 5.09
C SER A 141 15.46 -65.30 4.18
N ARG A 142 15.38 -64.08 4.76
CA ARG A 142 15.39 -62.75 4.05
C ARG A 142 14.28 -62.67 3.00
N GLN A 143 13.09 -63.26 3.25
CA GLN A 143 11.92 -63.16 2.40
C GLN A 143 11.10 -61.94 2.79
N TYR A 144 11.58 -60.75 2.35
CA TYR A 144 11.08 -59.43 2.82
C TYR A 144 9.62 -59.15 2.44
N ARG A 145 9.17 -59.60 1.28
CA ARG A 145 7.79 -59.38 0.82
C ARG A 145 6.76 -60.05 1.74
N GLU A 146 7.03 -61.29 2.12
CA GLU A 146 6.15 -62.05 3.01
C GLU A 146 6.28 -61.54 4.43
N CYS A 147 7.51 -61.17 4.86
CA CYS A 147 7.78 -60.57 6.16
C CYS A 147 6.95 -59.29 6.35
N ALA A 148 6.86 -58.41 5.37
CA ALA A 148 6.15 -57.12 5.49
C ALA A 148 4.65 -57.33 5.81
N GLY A 149 3.98 -58.19 5.08
CA GLY A 149 2.56 -58.50 5.30
C GLY A 149 2.29 -59.13 6.67
N LEU A 150 3.15 -60.10 7.06
CA LEU A 150 3.00 -60.79 8.34
C LEU A 150 3.38 -59.89 9.53
N LEU A 151 4.40 -59.03 9.38
CA LEU A 151 4.82 -58.05 10.38
C LEU A 151 3.70 -57.04 10.66
N GLN A 152 3.06 -56.52 9.62
CA GLN A 152 1.92 -55.64 9.79
C GLN A 152 0.77 -56.29 10.57
N ALA A 153 0.47 -57.55 10.27
CA ALA A 153 -0.54 -58.32 11.00
C ALA A 153 -0.14 -58.53 12.47
N VAL A 154 1.13 -58.87 12.73
CA VAL A 154 1.67 -59.04 14.10
C VAL A 154 1.58 -57.74 14.89
N ILE A 155 1.95 -56.60 14.30
CA ILE A 155 1.85 -55.27 14.94
C ILE A 155 0.38 -54.92 15.25
N GLN A 156 -0.55 -55.21 14.34
CA GLN A 156 -1.98 -54.97 14.58
C GLN A 156 -2.54 -55.83 15.68
N LEU A 157 -2.16 -57.13 15.70
CA LEU A 157 -2.53 -58.06 16.77
C LEU A 157 -1.97 -57.62 18.12
N MET A 158 -0.71 -57.18 18.16
CA MET A 158 -0.07 -56.68 19.39
C MET A 158 -0.76 -55.46 19.98
N LYS A 159 -1.35 -54.57 19.17
CA LYS A 159 -2.14 -53.43 19.67
C LYS A 159 -3.31 -53.88 20.55
N HIS A 160 -3.93 -55.01 20.27
CA HIS A 160 -5.01 -55.55 21.09
C HIS A 160 -4.54 -56.03 22.46
N PHE A 161 -3.25 -56.39 22.61
CA PHE A 161 -2.69 -56.91 23.87
C PHE A 161 -1.96 -55.86 24.70
N ASN A 162 -1.98 -54.60 24.32
CA ASN A 162 -1.32 -53.51 25.06
C ASN A 162 -1.80 -53.40 26.52
N SER A 163 -3.10 -53.65 26.78
CA SER A 163 -3.68 -53.66 28.14
C SER A 163 -3.35 -54.91 28.96
N TYR A 164 -2.84 -56.00 28.33
CA TYR A 164 -2.54 -57.27 28.95
C TYR A 164 -1.04 -57.54 29.19
N ARG A 165 -0.22 -56.46 29.12
CA ARG A 165 1.26 -56.55 29.30
C ARG A 165 1.70 -57.02 30.70
N SER A 166 0.80 -57.02 31.68
CA SER A 166 1.06 -57.64 33.03
C SER A 166 1.17 -59.14 33.00
N ILE A 167 0.69 -59.79 31.94
CA ILE A 167 0.80 -61.28 31.80
C ILE A 167 2.18 -61.61 31.24
N GLU A 168 2.97 -62.38 31.95
CA GLU A 168 4.36 -62.67 31.62
C GLU A 168 4.56 -63.26 30.23
N GLN A 169 3.67 -64.09 29.77
CA GLN A 169 3.72 -64.68 28.42
C GLN A 169 3.51 -63.67 27.34
N ILE A 170 2.62 -62.70 27.56
CA ILE A 170 2.37 -61.56 26.62
C ILE A 170 3.53 -60.55 26.64
N ALA A 171 4.09 -60.32 27.82
CA ALA A 171 5.26 -59.45 27.98
C ALA A 171 6.50 -60.04 27.29
N THR A 172 6.74 -61.35 27.39
CA THR A 172 7.87 -62.02 26.70
C THR A 172 7.67 -62.02 25.19
N LEU A 173 6.45 -62.22 24.70
CA LEU A 173 6.11 -62.19 23.29
C LEU A 173 6.25 -60.76 22.76
N SER A 174 5.81 -59.71 23.52
CA SER A 174 5.97 -58.31 23.16
C SER A 174 7.44 -57.91 23.05
N ARG A 175 8.30 -58.36 23.96
CA ARG A 175 9.77 -58.15 23.86
C ARG A 175 10.33 -58.85 22.63
N GLY A 176 9.96 -60.09 22.37
CA GLY A 176 10.41 -60.84 21.20
C GLY A 176 10.00 -60.22 19.89
N VAL A 177 8.78 -59.66 19.79
CA VAL A 177 8.35 -58.91 18.62
C VAL A 177 9.17 -57.64 18.45
N ALA A 178 9.45 -56.88 19.52
CA ALA A 178 10.28 -55.68 19.47
C ALA A 178 11.73 -55.96 19.06
N ASP A 179 12.28 -57.06 19.56
CA ASP A 179 13.63 -57.51 19.20
C ASP A 179 13.72 -57.96 17.75
N LEU A 180 12.70 -58.69 17.27
CA LEU A 180 12.61 -59.07 15.86
C LEU A 180 12.42 -57.86 14.92
N GLN A 181 11.65 -56.82 15.33
CA GLN A 181 11.54 -55.59 14.58
C GLN A 181 12.89 -54.87 14.44
N ARG A 182 13.70 -54.86 15.52
CA ARG A 182 15.05 -54.30 15.51
C ARG A 182 15.98 -55.12 14.61
N GLU A 183 15.95 -56.43 14.72
CA GLU A 183 16.74 -57.34 13.90
C GLU A 183 16.42 -57.20 12.42
N LEU A 184 15.15 -57.13 12.06
CA LEU A 184 14.70 -56.89 10.67
C LEU A 184 15.17 -55.55 10.14
N LEU A 185 15.11 -54.48 10.94
CA LEU A 185 15.60 -53.18 10.53
C LEU A 185 17.12 -53.16 10.31
N GLU A 186 17.88 -53.86 11.19
CA GLU A 186 19.32 -53.99 11.05
C GLU A 186 19.68 -54.81 9.81
N GLN A 187 18.99 -55.89 9.53
CA GLN A 187 19.19 -56.68 8.30
C GLN A 187 18.90 -55.90 7.03
N VAL A 188 17.83 -55.12 7.03
CA VAL A 188 17.51 -54.24 5.89
C VAL A 188 18.62 -53.22 5.70
N CYS A 189 19.07 -52.54 6.77
CA CYS A 189 20.15 -51.58 6.68
C CYS A 189 21.44 -52.20 6.16
N GLU A 190 21.80 -53.39 6.63
CA GLU A 190 22.97 -54.14 6.18
C GLU A 190 22.88 -54.50 4.69
N ASP A 191 21.71 -54.95 4.22
CA ASP A 191 21.51 -55.28 2.79
C ASP A 191 21.62 -54.05 1.90
N PHE A 192 21.11 -52.92 2.35
CA PHE A 192 21.31 -51.62 1.66
C PHE A 192 22.78 -51.22 1.64
N GLU A 193 23.45 -51.27 2.77
CA GLU A 193 24.89 -50.95 2.88
C GLU A 193 25.76 -51.82 1.96
N MET A 194 25.50 -53.14 1.95
CA MET A 194 26.24 -54.02 1.04
C MET A 194 25.96 -53.77 -0.41
N ALA A 195 24.70 -53.53 -0.77
CA ALA A 195 24.32 -53.26 -2.18
C ALA A 195 24.97 -52.00 -2.71
N PHE A 196 24.96 -50.92 -1.91
CA PHE A 196 25.58 -49.66 -2.29
C PHE A 196 27.11 -49.66 -2.26
N ALA A 197 27.72 -50.38 -1.27
CA ALA A 197 29.19 -50.54 -1.18
C ALA A 197 29.79 -51.30 -2.35
N LYS A 198 29.05 -52.29 -2.87
CA LYS A 198 29.50 -53.14 -3.99
C LYS A 198 29.01 -52.63 -5.37
N ALA A 199 28.29 -51.53 -5.43
CA ALA A 199 27.65 -51.06 -6.64
C ALA A 199 26.71 -52.10 -7.32
N GLU A 200 26.14 -53.04 -6.52
CA GLU A 200 25.24 -54.09 -7.01
C GLU A 200 23.75 -53.68 -6.93
N VAL A 201 23.45 -52.39 -6.87
CA VAL A 201 22.12 -51.86 -6.62
C VAL A 201 21.12 -52.32 -7.69
N SER A 202 21.52 -52.28 -8.95
CA SER A 202 20.69 -52.73 -10.08
C SER A 202 20.40 -54.23 -10.03
N ALA A 203 21.40 -55.06 -9.62
CA ALA A 203 21.23 -56.54 -9.51
C ALA A 203 20.33 -56.94 -8.36
N ARG A 204 20.34 -56.17 -7.24
CA ARG A 204 19.53 -56.47 -6.02
C ARG A 204 18.27 -55.61 -5.91
N ARG A 205 17.89 -54.92 -6.97
CA ARG A 205 16.76 -53.97 -6.99
C ARG A 205 15.47 -54.57 -6.42
N GLY A 206 15.12 -55.80 -6.82
CA GLY A 206 13.90 -56.46 -6.33
C GLY A 206 13.91 -56.68 -4.83
N THR A 207 15.02 -57.21 -4.32
CA THR A 207 15.19 -57.49 -2.88
C THR A 207 15.14 -56.17 -2.06
N LEU A 208 15.77 -55.09 -2.52
CA LEU A 208 15.76 -53.80 -1.87
C LEU A 208 14.36 -53.16 -1.88
N GLN A 209 13.63 -53.33 -2.97
CA GLN A 209 12.25 -52.87 -3.09
C GLN A 209 11.33 -53.61 -2.08
N GLU A 210 11.50 -54.93 -1.94
CA GLU A 210 10.76 -55.70 -0.95
C GLU A 210 11.16 -55.34 0.48
N ALA A 211 12.44 -55.04 0.73
CA ALA A 211 12.93 -54.53 2.01
C ALA A 211 12.29 -53.22 2.43
N CYS A 212 12.02 -52.32 1.48
CA CYS A 212 11.28 -51.07 1.73
C CYS A 212 9.86 -51.36 2.27
N LEU A 213 9.18 -52.44 1.82
CA LEU A 213 7.87 -52.82 2.35
C LEU A 213 7.93 -53.21 3.84
N VAL A 214 9.03 -53.86 4.24
CA VAL A 214 9.28 -54.17 5.66
C VAL A 214 9.45 -52.88 6.46
N VAL A 215 10.20 -51.93 5.96
CA VAL A 215 10.41 -50.60 6.60
C VAL A 215 9.10 -49.84 6.74
N ASP A 216 8.22 -49.84 5.75
CA ASP A 216 6.88 -49.29 5.84
C ASP A 216 6.05 -49.93 6.97
N SER A 217 6.17 -51.27 7.10
CA SER A 217 5.47 -52.00 8.16
C SER A 217 6.04 -51.72 9.55
N LEU A 218 7.33 -51.34 9.66
CA LEU A 218 8.00 -50.94 10.90
C LEU A 218 7.62 -49.54 11.34
N GLY A 219 7.21 -48.66 10.38
CA GLY A 219 6.71 -47.34 10.64
C GLY A 219 7.71 -46.21 10.38
N ASP A 220 7.26 -44.98 10.65
CA ASP A 220 7.95 -43.76 10.23
C ASP A 220 9.36 -43.59 10.78
N GLN A 221 9.65 -44.09 11.99
CA GLN A 221 11.01 -44.01 12.57
C GLN A 221 12.01 -44.84 11.78
N ALA A 222 11.61 -46.06 11.38
CA ALA A 222 12.44 -46.92 10.56
C ALA A 222 12.69 -46.31 9.16
N LYS A 223 11.64 -45.78 8.56
CA LYS A 223 11.70 -45.04 7.29
C LYS A 223 12.68 -43.87 7.40
N SER A 224 12.54 -43.02 8.41
CA SER A 224 13.41 -41.86 8.62
C SER A 224 14.87 -42.26 8.78
N ARG A 225 15.16 -43.33 9.54
CA ARG A 225 16.52 -43.84 9.74
C ARG A 225 17.15 -44.32 8.43
N LEU A 226 16.44 -45.08 7.62
CA LEU A 226 16.92 -45.57 6.33
C LEU A 226 17.12 -44.41 5.35
N MET A 227 16.16 -43.50 5.29
CA MET A 227 16.25 -42.29 4.43
C MET A 227 17.41 -41.39 4.82
N THR A 228 17.63 -41.15 6.12
CA THR A 228 18.80 -40.40 6.61
C THR A 228 20.12 -41.03 6.21
N TRP A 229 20.22 -42.36 6.35
CA TRP A 229 21.39 -43.10 5.91
C TRP A 229 21.61 -42.95 4.41
N TYR A 230 20.56 -43.16 3.61
CA TYR A 230 20.62 -43.01 2.15
C TYR A 230 21.05 -41.61 1.71
N VAL A 231 20.44 -40.59 2.24
CA VAL A 231 20.79 -39.17 1.97
C VAL A 231 22.27 -38.90 2.34
N ASN A 232 22.71 -39.41 3.49
CA ASN A 232 24.10 -39.23 3.91
C ASN A 232 25.09 -39.95 3.00
N THR A 233 24.70 -41.08 2.45
CA THR A 233 25.52 -41.87 1.51
C THR A 233 25.63 -41.17 0.18
N GLU A 234 24.52 -40.71 -0.41
CA GLU A 234 24.49 -39.97 -1.69
C GLU A 234 25.19 -38.60 -1.62
N LEU A 235 25.02 -37.87 -0.52
CA LEU A 235 25.62 -36.57 -0.35
C LEU A 235 27.05 -36.62 0.24
N ARG A 236 27.62 -37.81 0.46
CA ARG A 236 28.98 -37.96 0.99
C ARG A 236 30.04 -37.36 0.08
N GLU A 237 29.98 -37.66 -1.22
CA GLU A 237 30.89 -37.16 -2.23
C GLU A 237 30.78 -35.62 -2.36
N TYR A 238 29.59 -35.12 -2.36
CA TYR A 238 29.33 -33.66 -2.34
C TYR A 238 30.04 -32.94 -1.18
N ARG A 239 29.89 -33.52 0.04
CA ARG A 239 30.52 -32.94 1.23
C ARG A 239 32.05 -33.05 1.18
N GLN A 240 32.60 -34.10 0.63
CA GLN A 240 34.07 -34.27 0.46
C GLN A 240 34.63 -33.26 -0.55
N VAL A 241 33.93 -33.04 -1.70
CA VAL A 241 34.42 -32.15 -2.75
C VAL A 241 34.26 -30.69 -2.34
N PHE A 242 33.11 -30.29 -1.78
CA PHE A 242 32.78 -28.89 -1.58
C PHE A 242 33.07 -28.34 -0.17
N ARG A 243 33.18 -29.20 0.85
CA ARG A 243 33.60 -28.80 2.20
C ARG A 243 35.11 -28.99 2.48
N GLY A 244 35.72 -29.91 1.80
CA GLY A 244 37.14 -30.25 2.01
C GLY A 244 38.13 -29.42 1.24
N ASN A 245 37.70 -28.69 0.21
CA ASN A 245 38.57 -27.91 -0.67
C ASN A 245 38.14 -26.44 -0.69
N ASP A 246 38.98 -25.54 -0.20
CA ASP A 246 38.69 -24.10 -0.13
C ASP A 246 38.43 -23.48 -1.51
N GLU A 247 39.05 -23.98 -2.58
CA GLU A 247 38.79 -23.48 -3.94
C GLU A 247 37.44 -23.94 -4.51
N ALA A 248 37.13 -25.22 -4.41
CA ALA A 248 35.83 -25.76 -4.90
C ALA A 248 34.65 -25.25 -4.08
N GLY A 249 34.88 -24.89 -2.83
CA GLY A 249 33.90 -24.40 -1.91
C GLY A 249 33.54 -22.92 -2.03
N ASN A 250 34.35 -22.10 -2.78
CA ASN A 250 34.14 -20.67 -2.91
C ASN A 250 32.83 -20.30 -3.61
N LEU A 251 32.34 -19.07 -3.39
CA LEU A 251 31.14 -18.51 -4.01
C LEU A 251 31.17 -18.55 -5.55
N ASP A 252 32.36 -18.38 -6.17
CA ASP A 252 32.52 -18.46 -7.63
C ASP A 252 32.11 -19.83 -8.23
N ASN A 253 32.05 -20.86 -7.41
CA ASN A 253 31.73 -22.24 -7.85
C ASN A 253 30.30 -22.70 -7.51
N ILE A 254 29.40 -21.79 -7.22
CA ILE A 254 28.00 -22.10 -6.90
C ILE A 254 27.32 -22.90 -8.01
N GLY A 255 27.48 -22.48 -9.25
CA GLY A 255 26.93 -23.19 -10.39
C GLY A 255 27.41 -24.65 -10.52
N ARG A 256 28.67 -24.93 -10.12
CA ARG A 256 29.20 -26.31 -10.10
C ARG A 256 28.52 -27.17 -9.02
N ARG A 257 28.18 -26.59 -7.87
CA ARG A 257 27.43 -27.29 -6.82
C ARG A 257 26.05 -27.71 -7.31
N TYR A 258 25.32 -26.78 -7.95
CA TYR A 258 24.00 -27.05 -8.49
C TYR A 258 24.01 -28.03 -9.69
N ALA A 259 25.03 -27.91 -10.54
CA ALA A 259 25.24 -28.84 -11.65
C ALA A 259 25.57 -30.25 -11.13
N TRP A 260 26.38 -30.40 -10.06
CA TRP A 260 26.64 -31.68 -9.42
C TRP A 260 25.35 -32.31 -8.90
N PHE A 261 24.54 -31.53 -8.15
CA PHE A 261 23.28 -32.04 -7.62
C PHE A 261 22.30 -32.46 -8.73
N LYS A 262 22.17 -31.68 -9.79
CA LYS A 262 21.31 -32.03 -10.93
C LYS A 262 21.72 -33.37 -11.56
N ARG A 263 23.03 -33.62 -11.68
CA ARG A 263 23.54 -34.91 -12.18
C ARG A 263 23.25 -36.06 -11.23
N MET A 264 23.53 -35.86 -9.94
CA MET A 264 23.24 -36.85 -8.89
C MET A 264 21.77 -37.21 -8.83
N LEU A 265 20.88 -36.18 -8.89
CA LEU A 265 19.45 -36.40 -8.91
C LEU A 265 18.98 -37.20 -10.15
N LYS A 266 19.61 -36.97 -11.29
CA LYS A 266 19.36 -37.76 -12.50
C LYS A 266 19.82 -39.20 -12.33
N THR A 267 21.02 -39.43 -11.78
CA THR A 267 21.50 -40.79 -11.48
C THR A 267 20.56 -41.48 -10.50
N HIS A 268 20.09 -40.79 -9.45
CA HIS A 268 19.09 -41.34 -8.55
C HIS A 268 17.81 -41.76 -9.29
N GLU A 269 17.32 -40.94 -10.22
CA GLU A 269 16.10 -41.26 -10.98
C GLU A 269 16.28 -42.47 -11.91
N ASP A 270 17.43 -42.57 -12.53
CA ASP A 270 17.72 -43.64 -13.48
C ASP A 270 18.00 -44.97 -12.76
N GLU A 271 18.68 -44.96 -11.63
CA GLU A 271 19.19 -46.13 -10.96
C GLU A 271 18.45 -46.49 -9.67
N HIS A 272 18.13 -45.52 -8.80
CA HIS A 272 17.65 -45.72 -7.44
C HIS A 272 16.16 -45.44 -7.24
N ALA A 273 15.54 -44.63 -8.06
CA ALA A 273 14.14 -44.18 -7.85
C ALA A 273 13.15 -45.37 -7.75
N ALA A 274 13.39 -46.41 -8.53
CA ALA A 274 12.50 -47.56 -8.52
C ALA A 274 12.65 -48.47 -7.30
N ILE A 275 13.67 -48.28 -6.45
CA ILE A 275 13.86 -49.02 -5.22
C ILE A 275 12.87 -48.54 -4.15
N PHE A 276 12.70 -47.22 -4.07
CA PHE A 276 11.90 -46.63 -3.01
C PHE A 276 10.44 -46.53 -3.41
N PRO A 277 9.49 -46.82 -2.51
CA PRO A 277 8.07 -46.58 -2.76
C PRO A 277 7.79 -45.11 -3.10
N PRO A 278 6.90 -44.80 -4.07
CA PRO A 278 6.63 -43.44 -4.52
C PRO A 278 6.17 -42.51 -3.38
N HIS A 279 5.44 -43.04 -2.41
CA HIS A 279 4.94 -42.25 -1.29
C HIS A 279 6.04 -41.79 -0.31
N TRP A 280 7.27 -42.31 -0.42
CA TRP A 280 8.42 -41.87 0.40
C TRP A 280 8.99 -40.53 -0.13
N LYS A 281 8.72 -40.21 -1.42
CA LYS A 281 9.21 -38.99 -2.04
C LYS A 281 10.73 -38.81 -1.87
N ALA A 282 11.50 -39.84 -2.14
CA ALA A 282 12.94 -39.89 -1.88
C ALA A 282 13.69 -38.72 -2.57
N ASN A 283 13.25 -38.34 -3.78
CA ASN A 283 13.79 -37.22 -4.53
C ASN A 283 13.63 -35.87 -3.79
N GLU A 284 12.46 -35.65 -3.19
CA GLU A 284 12.19 -34.45 -2.40
C GLU A 284 13.04 -34.39 -1.13
N VAL A 285 13.19 -35.54 -0.45
CA VAL A 285 14.00 -35.66 0.77
C VAL A 285 15.48 -35.38 0.45
N LEU A 286 15.99 -35.91 -0.65
CA LEU A 286 17.35 -35.63 -1.15
C LEU A 286 17.53 -34.14 -1.48
N ALA A 287 16.57 -33.55 -2.18
CA ALA A 287 16.63 -32.12 -2.55
C ALA A 287 16.60 -31.23 -1.30
N THR A 288 15.73 -31.52 -0.35
CA THR A 288 15.65 -30.77 0.92
C THR A 288 16.96 -30.86 1.71
N ALA A 289 17.51 -32.07 1.85
CA ALA A 289 18.76 -32.27 2.58
C ALA A 289 19.98 -31.63 1.91
N PHE A 290 20.01 -31.61 0.56
CA PHE A 290 21.02 -30.87 -0.19
C PHE A 290 20.88 -29.35 0.03
N CYS A 291 19.69 -28.81 -0.04
CA CYS A 291 19.43 -27.39 0.21
C CYS A 291 19.84 -27.01 1.64
N ASP A 292 19.45 -27.78 2.64
CA ASP A 292 19.82 -27.54 4.05
C ASP A 292 21.34 -27.56 4.25
N GLY A 293 22.01 -28.58 3.70
CA GLY A 293 23.47 -28.68 3.77
C GLY A 293 24.16 -27.53 3.05
N THR A 294 23.68 -27.15 1.88
CA THR A 294 24.23 -26.04 1.08
C THR A 294 23.99 -24.68 1.76
N ARG A 295 22.82 -24.49 2.38
CA ARG A 295 22.52 -23.28 3.17
C ARG A 295 23.52 -23.09 4.31
N GLU A 296 23.80 -24.13 5.07
CA GLU A 296 24.77 -24.07 6.18
C GLU A 296 26.20 -23.80 5.66
N ASP A 297 26.58 -24.42 4.53
CA ASP A 297 27.87 -24.16 3.90
C ASP A 297 27.99 -22.69 3.47
N PHE A 298 26.94 -22.12 2.86
CA PHE A 298 26.95 -20.71 2.43
C PHE A 298 27.02 -19.74 3.60
N LYS A 299 26.31 -20.02 4.70
CA LYS A 299 26.44 -19.20 5.92
C LYS A 299 27.90 -19.13 6.38
N LEU A 300 28.57 -20.28 6.47
CA LEU A 300 29.99 -20.33 6.89
C LEU A 300 30.94 -19.63 5.90
N ILE A 301 30.71 -19.77 4.60
CA ILE A 301 31.52 -19.15 3.55
C ILE A 301 31.37 -17.63 3.59
N LEU A 302 30.12 -17.15 3.68
CA LEU A 302 29.79 -15.73 3.74
C LEU A 302 30.34 -15.08 5.02
N GLU A 303 30.23 -15.74 6.17
CA GLU A 303 30.85 -15.29 7.41
C GLU A 303 32.37 -15.20 7.31
N LYS A 304 33.02 -16.24 6.72
CA LYS A 304 34.48 -16.30 6.54
C LYS A 304 34.95 -15.19 5.58
N SER A 305 34.18 -14.92 4.52
CA SER A 305 34.46 -13.84 3.55
C SER A 305 34.37 -12.47 4.21
N MET A 306 33.43 -12.27 5.11
CA MET A 306 33.26 -11.00 5.82
C MET A 306 34.35 -10.79 6.89
N ARG A 307 34.78 -11.85 7.59
CA ARG A 307 35.87 -11.77 8.60
C ARG A 307 37.24 -11.51 7.98
N ARG A 308 37.49 -11.95 6.73
CA ARG A 308 38.71 -11.69 5.99
C ARG A 308 38.77 -10.26 5.39
N GLY A 309 37.74 -9.47 5.55
CA GLY A 309 37.42 -8.26 4.78
C GLY A 309 38.10 -6.97 5.16
N GLU A 310 39.23 -6.91 5.90
CA GLU A 310 40.00 -5.65 6.02
C GLU A 310 40.81 -5.27 4.78
N GLY A 311 40.82 -6.12 3.72
CA GLY A 311 41.56 -5.85 2.47
C GLY A 311 40.84 -6.22 1.18
N GLN A 312 39.84 -7.09 1.19
CA GLN A 312 39.11 -7.53 0.01
C GLN A 312 37.60 -7.35 0.26
N LYS A 313 37.04 -6.22 -0.23
CA LYS A 313 35.61 -6.02 -0.25
C LYS A 313 34.98 -7.20 -0.98
N VAL A 314 33.96 -7.84 -0.35
CA VAL A 314 33.10 -8.82 -1.05
C VAL A 314 32.57 -8.15 -2.30
N ASP A 315 32.84 -8.76 -3.47
CA ASP A 315 32.31 -8.23 -4.73
C ASP A 315 30.77 -8.38 -4.70
N VAL A 316 30.09 -7.25 -4.61
CA VAL A 316 28.63 -7.20 -4.56
C VAL A 316 28.01 -7.83 -5.80
N ASN A 317 28.68 -7.72 -6.96
CA ASN A 317 28.21 -8.31 -8.21
C ASN A 317 28.31 -9.85 -8.16
N LEU A 318 29.39 -10.39 -7.57
CA LEU A 318 29.52 -11.82 -7.34
C LEU A 318 28.43 -12.32 -6.38
N LEU A 319 28.18 -11.61 -5.29
CA LEU A 319 27.14 -11.96 -4.34
C LEU A 319 25.75 -12.01 -5.00
N LEU A 320 25.44 -11.02 -5.83
CA LEU A 320 24.16 -10.97 -6.58
C LEU A 320 24.04 -12.10 -7.61
N SER A 321 25.12 -12.37 -8.36
CA SER A 321 25.15 -13.48 -9.32
C SER A 321 24.90 -14.81 -8.63
N CYS A 322 25.57 -15.04 -7.49
CA CYS A 322 25.40 -16.23 -6.68
C CYS A 322 23.98 -16.38 -6.14
N LEU A 323 23.39 -15.29 -5.69
CA LEU A 323 22.01 -15.29 -5.22
C LEU A 323 21.02 -15.55 -6.35
N GLN A 324 21.23 -14.94 -7.53
CA GLN A 324 20.39 -15.17 -8.71
C GLN A 324 20.44 -16.64 -9.14
N GLU A 325 21.62 -17.23 -9.23
CA GLU A 325 21.78 -18.66 -9.54
C GLU A 325 21.10 -19.56 -8.50
N THR A 326 21.14 -19.15 -7.23
CA THR A 326 20.46 -19.87 -6.13
C THR A 326 18.96 -19.81 -6.29
N LEU A 327 18.40 -18.64 -6.58
CA LEU A 327 16.97 -18.48 -6.80
C LEU A 327 16.47 -19.24 -8.05
N ASP A 328 17.23 -19.21 -9.12
CA ASP A 328 16.92 -19.98 -10.33
C ASP A 328 16.96 -21.49 -10.07
N PHE A 329 17.89 -21.93 -9.23
CA PHE A 329 17.96 -23.32 -8.76
C PHE A 329 16.76 -23.70 -7.90
N GLU A 330 16.42 -22.91 -6.87
CA GLU A 330 15.23 -23.13 -6.01
C GLU A 330 13.95 -23.15 -6.84
N GLN A 331 13.78 -22.23 -7.79
CA GLN A 331 12.64 -22.20 -8.70
C GLN A 331 12.59 -23.47 -9.60
N SER A 332 13.75 -23.98 -10.02
CA SER A 332 13.83 -25.22 -10.79
C SER A 332 13.36 -26.43 -9.97
N LEU A 333 13.70 -26.48 -8.68
CA LEU A 333 13.23 -27.51 -7.75
C LEU A 333 11.73 -27.38 -7.48
N GLU A 334 11.24 -26.15 -7.26
CA GLU A 334 9.81 -25.91 -7.05
C GLU A 334 8.97 -26.36 -8.24
N ARG A 335 9.40 -26.03 -9.49
CA ARG A 335 8.73 -26.53 -10.70
C ARG A 335 8.74 -28.03 -10.81
N ARG A 336 9.82 -28.68 -10.35
CA ARG A 336 9.97 -30.14 -10.46
C ARG A 336 9.14 -30.89 -9.42
N PHE A 337 9.08 -30.42 -8.20
CA PHE A 337 8.47 -31.11 -7.08
C PHE A 337 7.12 -30.51 -6.62
N GLY A 338 6.81 -29.24 -7.03
CA GLY A 338 5.56 -28.58 -6.71
C GLY A 338 4.35 -29.00 -7.55
N SER A 339 4.56 -29.79 -8.61
CA SER A 339 3.52 -30.18 -9.57
C SER A 339 2.97 -31.56 -9.25
N GLU A 340 2.21 -31.75 -8.18
CA GLU A 340 1.25 -32.87 -8.13
C GLU A 340 -0.06 -32.43 -8.77
N PRO A 341 -0.54 -33.10 -9.86
CA PRO A 341 -1.86 -32.88 -10.38
C PRO A 341 -2.89 -33.40 -9.38
N ARG A 342 -3.49 -32.52 -8.58
CA ARG A 342 -4.72 -32.86 -7.86
C ARG A 342 -5.85 -32.99 -8.88
N ALA A 343 -6.22 -34.23 -9.17
CA ALA A 343 -7.52 -34.56 -9.70
C ALA A 343 -8.58 -34.27 -8.61
N SER A 344 -9.07 -33.05 -8.55
CA SER A 344 -10.40 -32.73 -8.03
C SER A 344 -10.78 -31.33 -8.49
N ILE A 345 -11.65 -31.31 -9.46
CA ILE A 345 -12.54 -30.25 -9.82
C ILE A 345 -13.44 -30.02 -8.60
N ASP A 346 -13.22 -28.91 -7.88
CA ASP A 346 -14.30 -28.10 -7.29
C ASP A 346 -13.73 -26.93 -6.49
N THR A 347 -14.39 -25.79 -6.66
CA THR A 347 -14.26 -24.51 -5.96
C THR A 347 -13.22 -23.51 -6.48
N LEU A 348 -13.72 -22.66 -7.34
CA LEU A 348 -13.35 -21.26 -7.51
C LEU A 348 -13.54 -20.53 -6.18
N SER A 349 -12.49 -20.42 -5.37
CA SER A 349 -12.38 -19.39 -4.35
C SER A 349 -10.97 -19.39 -3.75
N SER A 350 -10.39 -18.19 -3.66
CA SER A 350 -9.16 -17.79 -2.98
C SER A 350 -7.85 -18.27 -3.63
N GLN A 351 -7.05 -17.28 -3.99
CA GLN A 351 -5.61 -17.39 -4.14
C GLN A 351 -5.04 -17.81 -2.77
N ASP A 352 -5.13 -19.09 -2.45
CA ASP A 352 -4.39 -19.69 -1.34
C ASP A 352 -2.92 -19.71 -1.75
N GLU A 353 -2.14 -18.94 -1.05
CA GLU A 353 -0.68 -19.00 -1.00
C GLU A 353 -0.29 -20.44 -0.64
N ARG A 354 0.03 -21.25 -1.65
CA ARG A 354 0.61 -22.57 -1.43
C ARG A 354 1.97 -22.33 -0.79
N PRO A 355 2.29 -22.94 0.35
CA PRO A 355 3.63 -22.84 0.92
C PRO A 355 4.62 -23.37 -0.11
N HIS A 356 5.43 -22.47 -0.67
CA HIS A 356 6.51 -22.80 -1.59
C HIS A 356 7.55 -23.62 -0.83
N LYS A 357 7.64 -24.92 -1.13
CA LYS A 357 8.43 -25.87 -0.35
C LYS A 357 9.94 -25.65 -0.50
N PHE A 358 10.40 -25.19 -1.66
CA PHE A 358 11.82 -25.02 -1.97
C PHE A 358 12.26 -23.56 -2.07
N ASN A 359 11.34 -22.63 -2.23
CA ASN A 359 11.69 -21.20 -2.26
C ASN A 359 12.20 -20.75 -0.88
N GLY A 360 13.34 -20.11 -0.85
CA GLY A 360 13.93 -19.59 0.37
C GLY A 360 14.77 -20.58 1.16
N LEU A 361 14.88 -21.87 0.77
CA LEU A 361 15.62 -22.86 1.56
C LEU A 361 17.12 -22.58 1.61
N VAL A 362 17.73 -22.14 0.53
CA VAL A 362 19.15 -21.83 0.41
C VAL A 362 19.39 -20.32 0.42
N SER A 363 18.54 -19.56 -0.31
CA SER A 363 18.68 -18.12 -0.51
C SER A 363 18.57 -17.31 0.77
N VAL A 364 17.90 -17.80 1.81
CA VAL A 364 17.88 -17.18 3.16
C VAL A 364 19.29 -17.00 3.73
N ALA A 365 20.30 -17.82 3.34
CA ALA A 365 21.68 -17.62 3.77
C ALA A 365 22.28 -16.27 3.32
N PHE A 366 21.79 -15.70 2.23
CA PHE A 366 22.24 -14.41 1.68
C PHE A 366 21.51 -13.21 2.27
N GLU A 367 20.37 -13.41 2.93
CA GLU A 367 19.51 -12.32 3.44
C GLU A 367 20.25 -11.32 4.35
N PRO A 368 21.11 -11.73 5.32
CA PRO A 368 21.85 -10.79 6.14
C PRO A 368 22.79 -9.88 5.36
N TYR A 369 23.26 -10.35 4.19
CA TYR A 369 24.24 -9.65 3.35
C TYR A 369 23.60 -8.79 2.25
N LEU A 370 22.30 -8.86 2.07
CA LEU A 370 21.55 -7.99 1.15
C LEU A 370 21.64 -6.51 1.54
N SER A 371 21.92 -6.20 2.80
CA SER A 371 22.21 -4.82 3.23
C SER A 371 23.39 -4.22 2.47
N LEU A 372 24.42 -4.99 2.18
CA LEU A 372 25.58 -4.54 1.38
C LEU A 372 25.19 -4.16 -0.05
N TRP A 373 24.20 -4.89 -0.61
CA TRP A 373 23.64 -4.54 -1.91
C TRP A 373 22.85 -3.24 -1.85
N VAL A 374 22.01 -3.06 -0.81
CA VAL A 374 21.27 -1.80 -0.60
C VAL A 374 22.25 -0.64 -0.43
N ASP A 375 23.32 -0.81 0.37
CA ASP A 375 24.37 0.19 0.53
C ASP A 375 25.12 0.48 -0.79
N SER A 376 25.25 -0.51 -1.66
CA SER A 376 25.83 -0.32 -3.00
C SER A 376 24.90 0.53 -3.88
N GLN A 377 23.58 0.30 -3.81
CA GLN A 377 22.59 1.11 -4.52
C GLN A 377 22.58 2.56 -3.99
N ASP A 378 22.67 2.74 -2.66
CA ASP A 378 22.79 4.08 -2.05
C ASP A 378 24.02 4.82 -2.60
N LYS A 379 25.18 4.18 -2.63
CA LYS A 379 26.42 4.78 -3.19
C LYS A 379 26.31 5.08 -4.68
N GLN A 380 25.66 4.21 -5.44
CA GLN A 380 25.44 4.42 -6.87
C GLN A 380 24.54 5.63 -7.10
N LEU A 381 23.41 5.73 -6.42
CA LEU A 381 22.49 6.87 -6.49
C LEU A 381 23.17 8.16 -6.03
N ALA A 382 23.95 8.12 -4.93
CA ALA A 382 24.74 9.25 -4.47
C ALA A 382 25.73 9.78 -5.54
N SER A 383 26.24 8.91 -6.39
CA SER A 383 27.16 9.30 -7.47
C SER A 383 26.44 9.81 -8.72
N VAL A 384 25.19 9.37 -8.95
CA VAL A 384 24.43 9.65 -10.17
C VAL A 384 23.66 10.98 -10.05
N ILE A 385 23.07 11.28 -8.90
CA ILE A 385 22.29 12.53 -8.69
C ILE A 385 23.10 13.79 -9.03
N PRO A 386 24.37 13.96 -8.58
CA PRO A 386 25.18 15.12 -8.98
C PRO A 386 25.47 15.20 -10.47
N LYS A 387 25.52 14.06 -11.18
CA LYS A 387 25.70 14.03 -12.63
C LYS A 387 24.47 14.55 -13.35
N TYR A 388 23.29 14.16 -12.90
CA TYR A 388 22.02 14.62 -13.46
C TYR A 388 21.83 16.13 -13.39
N ARG A 389 22.41 16.77 -12.39
CA ARG A 389 22.40 18.22 -12.27
C ARG A 389 23.07 18.93 -13.45
N ASN A 390 24.07 18.32 -14.07
CA ASN A 390 24.90 18.90 -15.14
C ASN A 390 24.57 18.31 -16.51
N GLN A 391 23.59 17.41 -16.61
CA GLN A 391 23.14 16.86 -17.89
C GLN A 391 22.29 17.85 -18.67
N PRO A 392 22.29 17.77 -20.02
CA PRO A 392 21.37 18.56 -20.83
C PRO A 392 19.92 18.18 -20.56
N LEU A 393 19.03 19.17 -20.60
CA LEU A 393 17.61 18.99 -20.30
C LEU A 393 16.84 18.30 -21.44
N VAL A 394 17.38 18.33 -22.64
CA VAL A 394 16.85 17.66 -23.85
C VAL A 394 17.97 16.75 -24.39
N ALA A 395 17.64 15.59 -24.91
CA ALA A 395 18.59 14.70 -25.55
C ALA A 395 19.15 15.36 -26.82
N GLU A 396 20.43 15.10 -27.15
CA GLU A 396 21.13 15.77 -28.27
C GLU A 396 20.46 15.55 -29.65
N ASP A 397 19.67 14.45 -29.78
CA ASP A 397 18.99 14.06 -31.02
C ASP A 397 17.45 14.34 -30.99
N GLU A 398 16.93 14.98 -29.92
CA GLU A 398 15.48 15.23 -29.77
C GLU A 398 15.15 16.73 -29.77
N GLU A 399 14.13 17.11 -30.54
CA GLU A 399 13.55 18.45 -30.49
C GLU A 399 12.60 18.56 -29.29
N PHE A 400 12.47 19.76 -28.74
CA PHE A 400 11.54 20.03 -27.65
C PHE A 400 10.11 19.64 -28.00
N SER A 401 9.45 18.90 -27.12
CA SER A 401 8.01 18.57 -27.22
C SER A 401 7.27 19.04 -25.96
N PRO A 402 6.04 19.57 -26.09
CA PRO A 402 5.24 20.02 -24.95
C PRO A 402 4.97 18.95 -23.88
N SER A 403 5.10 17.67 -24.22
CA SER A 403 4.94 16.55 -23.31
C SER A 403 6.26 15.88 -22.90
N ALA A 404 7.40 16.43 -23.33
CA ALA A 404 8.71 15.87 -23.03
C ALA A 404 9.01 15.91 -21.51
N VAL A 405 9.77 14.92 -21.07
CA VAL A 405 10.26 14.75 -19.69
C VAL A 405 11.78 14.75 -19.76
N ILE A 406 12.46 15.33 -18.78
CA ILE A 406 13.92 15.37 -18.71
C ILE A 406 14.48 13.94 -18.76
N PRO A 407 15.50 13.64 -19.62
CA PRO A 407 16.06 12.30 -19.77
C PRO A 407 16.51 11.67 -18.45
N SER A 408 17.11 12.47 -17.55
CA SER A 408 17.52 11.99 -16.23
C SER A 408 16.36 11.45 -15.36
N ALA A 409 15.15 11.99 -15.53
CA ALA A 409 13.97 11.47 -14.82
C ALA A 409 13.59 10.08 -15.31
N ILE A 410 13.69 9.84 -16.61
CA ILE A 410 13.42 8.54 -17.23
C ILE A 410 14.48 7.51 -16.84
N GLU A 411 15.76 7.89 -16.87
CA GLU A 411 16.88 7.03 -16.45
C GLU A 411 16.75 6.61 -14.99
N LEU A 412 16.48 7.57 -14.10
CA LEU A 412 16.29 7.29 -12.69
C LEU A 412 15.08 6.38 -12.44
N PHE A 413 13.98 6.59 -13.17
CA PHE A 413 12.80 5.72 -13.08
C PHE A 413 13.10 4.28 -13.52
N HIS A 414 13.86 4.11 -14.61
CA HIS A 414 14.30 2.79 -15.06
C HIS A 414 15.20 2.11 -14.03
N PHE A 415 16.10 2.86 -13.43
CA PHE A 415 16.96 2.36 -12.35
C PHE A 415 16.09 1.87 -11.18
N TYR A 416 15.11 2.66 -10.74
CA TYR A 416 14.20 2.30 -9.64
C TYR A 416 13.40 1.04 -9.94
N LYS A 417 12.85 0.95 -11.14
CA LYS A 417 12.06 -0.22 -11.58
C LYS A 417 12.91 -1.48 -11.62
N LEU A 418 14.13 -1.38 -12.13
CA LEU A 418 15.07 -2.50 -12.20
C LEU A 418 15.47 -2.95 -10.80
N THR A 419 15.92 -2.02 -9.96
CA THR A 419 16.38 -2.27 -8.59
C THR A 419 15.28 -2.85 -7.71
N LEU A 420 14.06 -2.29 -7.80
CA LEU A 420 12.90 -2.82 -7.10
C LEU A 420 12.54 -4.24 -7.57
N SER A 421 12.58 -4.49 -8.87
CA SER A 421 12.31 -5.83 -9.43
C SER A 421 13.35 -6.85 -8.97
N GLN A 422 14.61 -6.47 -8.87
CA GLN A 422 15.67 -7.30 -8.34
C GLN A 422 15.47 -7.59 -6.85
N CYS A 423 15.30 -6.54 -6.03
CA CYS A 423 15.10 -6.70 -4.59
C CYS A 423 13.89 -7.56 -4.24
N ALA A 424 12.75 -7.33 -4.90
CA ALA A 424 11.52 -8.07 -4.65
C ALA A 424 11.58 -9.55 -5.03
N LYS A 425 12.54 -9.97 -5.85
CA LYS A 425 12.85 -11.37 -6.10
C LYS A 425 13.72 -11.98 -5.00
N LEU A 426 14.49 -11.15 -4.31
CA LEU A 426 15.50 -11.57 -3.36
C LEU A 426 14.98 -11.58 -1.92
N SER A 427 14.12 -10.63 -1.57
CA SER A 427 13.56 -10.50 -0.22
C SER A 427 12.24 -9.72 -0.27
N THR A 428 11.26 -10.14 0.52
CA THR A 428 9.98 -9.45 0.73
C THR A 428 9.91 -8.76 2.09
N SER A 429 10.96 -8.88 2.90
CA SER A 429 11.02 -8.43 4.29
C SER A 429 11.75 -7.08 4.48
N ASP A 430 12.44 -6.90 5.59
CA ASP A 430 13.11 -5.66 6.00
C ASP A 430 14.04 -5.07 4.92
N ARG A 431 14.66 -5.90 4.06
CA ARG A 431 15.58 -5.41 3.02
C ARG A 431 14.88 -4.64 1.92
N LEU A 432 13.66 -5.07 1.57
CA LEU A 432 12.82 -4.31 0.63
C LEU A 432 12.38 -2.97 1.25
N LEU A 433 12.11 -2.96 2.56
CA LEU A 433 11.83 -1.74 3.30
C LEU A 433 13.04 -0.79 3.34
N ASP A 434 14.26 -1.31 3.61
CA ASP A 434 15.48 -0.50 3.61
C ASP A 434 15.76 0.10 2.22
N LEU A 435 15.58 -0.70 1.16
CA LEU A 435 15.65 -0.18 -0.20
C LEU A 435 14.61 0.92 -0.45
N SER A 436 13.36 0.74 0.00
CA SER A 436 12.31 1.74 -0.19
C SER A 436 12.68 3.09 0.45
N ARG A 437 13.34 3.07 1.61
CA ARG A 437 13.87 4.27 2.29
C ARG A 437 14.99 4.94 1.51
N VAL A 438 15.90 4.14 0.95
CA VAL A 438 16.97 4.66 0.08
C VAL A 438 16.37 5.31 -1.15
N LEU A 439 15.40 4.67 -1.82
CA LEU A 439 14.72 5.22 -2.98
C LEU A 439 13.96 6.52 -2.62
N ALA A 440 13.26 6.56 -1.48
CA ALA A 440 12.58 7.76 -0.98
C ALA A 440 13.55 8.93 -0.78
N LYS A 441 14.69 8.69 -0.14
CA LYS A 441 15.75 9.70 0.07
C LYS A 441 16.20 10.33 -1.25
N TYR A 442 16.47 9.52 -2.27
CA TYR A 442 16.95 10.04 -3.55
C TYR A 442 15.85 10.63 -4.43
N LEU A 443 14.58 10.32 -4.20
CA LEU A 443 13.48 11.08 -4.77
C LEU A 443 13.47 12.52 -4.25
N ASP A 444 13.62 12.69 -2.93
CA ASP A 444 13.73 14.03 -2.32
C ASP A 444 14.98 14.78 -2.83
N GLU A 445 16.12 14.12 -2.90
CA GLU A 445 17.34 14.72 -3.42
C GLU A 445 17.22 15.10 -4.91
N TYR A 446 16.59 14.28 -5.73
CA TYR A 446 16.32 14.58 -7.14
C TYR A 446 15.41 15.78 -7.29
N ALA A 447 14.33 15.84 -6.51
CA ALA A 447 13.41 16.97 -6.51
C ALA A 447 14.14 18.29 -6.16
N GLN A 448 15.01 18.27 -5.13
CA GLN A 448 15.66 19.47 -4.61
C GLN A 448 16.92 19.86 -5.41
N GLN A 449 17.80 18.88 -5.67
CA GLN A 449 19.14 19.15 -6.25
C GLN A 449 19.14 19.22 -7.77
N VAL A 450 18.15 18.59 -8.43
CA VAL A 450 18.02 18.61 -9.89
C VAL A 450 16.88 19.52 -10.32
N LEU A 451 15.64 19.18 -10.02
CA LEU A 451 14.48 19.90 -10.55
C LEU A 451 14.36 21.32 -10.00
N LEU A 452 14.39 21.51 -8.69
CA LEU A 452 14.34 22.86 -8.10
C LEU A 452 15.57 23.68 -8.42
N HIS A 453 16.73 23.04 -8.55
CA HIS A 453 17.96 23.75 -8.92
C HIS A 453 17.86 24.39 -10.31
N ILE A 454 17.25 23.71 -11.29
CA ILE A 454 17.02 24.28 -12.63
C ILE A 454 16.16 25.54 -12.54
N LEU A 455 15.13 25.55 -11.71
CA LEU A 455 14.26 26.73 -11.51
C LEU A 455 14.96 27.86 -10.75
N GLN A 456 15.93 27.55 -9.88
CA GLN A 456 16.64 28.50 -9.03
C GLN A 456 17.98 28.95 -9.64
N ALA A 457 18.41 28.37 -10.76
CA ALA A 457 19.70 28.66 -11.38
C ALA A 457 19.77 30.14 -11.82
N GLY A 458 19.88 31.03 -10.84
CA GLY A 458 20.18 32.45 -10.96
C GLY A 458 21.63 32.72 -11.41
N GLY A 459 22.23 31.76 -12.15
CA GLY A 459 23.52 31.95 -12.81
C GLY A 459 23.27 32.50 -14.20
N GLN A 460 23.97 33.44 -14.64
CA GLN A 460 24.11 34.12 -15.92
C GLN A 460 22.95 34.13 -16.96
N GLN A 461 21.99 33.17 -16.91
CA GLN A 461 20.76 33.14 -17.74
C GLN A 461 19.57 32.64 -16.90
N ALA A 462 18.47 33.38 -16.92
CA ALA A 462 17.19 32.92 -16.36
C ALA A 462 16.68 31.68 -17.12
N PRO A 463 15.99 30.77 -16.49
CA PRO A 463 15.46 29.56 -17.14
C PRO A 463 14.48 29.95 -18.25
N THR A 464 14.58 29.25 -19.38
CA THR A 464 13.66 29.49 -20.51
C THR A 464 12.28 28.90 -20.23
N ILE A 465 11.26 29.30 -20.96
CA ILE A 465 9.90 28.74 -20.84
C ILE A 465 9.96 27.22 -21.06
N GLN A 466 10.75 26.77 -22.03
CA GLN A 466 10.91 25.33 -22.32
C GLN A 466 11.55 24.57 -21.16
N ASP A 467 12.58 25.11 -20.53
CA ASP A 467 13.23 24.49 -19.37
C ASP A 467 12.26 24.32 -18.21
N VAL A 468 11.47 25.37 -17.94
CA VAL A 468 10.48 25.34 -16.86
C VAL A 468 9.37 24.32 -17.15
N VAL A 469 8.92 24.20 -18.41
CA VAL A 469 7.91 23.21 -18.81
C VAL A 469 8.47 21.79 -18.72
N LEU A 470 9.73 21.55 -19.05
CA LEU A 470 10.39 20.24 -18.86
C LEU A 470 10.45 19.87 -17.38
N VAL A 471 10.78 20.80 -16.49
CA VAL A 471 10.73 20.58 -15.05
C VAL A 471 9.31 20.28 -14.57
N LEU A 472 8.32 21.03 -15.04
CA LEU A 472 6.91 20.83 -14.74
C LEU A 472 6.44 19.41 -15.12
N ASN A 473 6.72 19.00 -16.36
CA ASN A 473 6.37 17.67 -16.85
C ASN A 473 7.09 16.55 -16.08
N SER A 474 8.36 16.78 -15.74
CA SER A 474 9.17 15.80 -14.96
C SER A 474 8.67 15.66 -13.53
N ALA A 475 8.24 16.77 -12.91
CA ALA A 475 7.64 16.74 -11.59
C ALA A 475 6.29 16.00 -11.59
N ASP A 476 5.45 16.25 -12.58
CA ASP A 476 4.17 15.54 -12.75
C ASP A 476 4.38 14.04 -13.06
N PHE A 477 5.36 13.72 -13.89
CA PHE A 477 5.77 12.34 -14.15
C PHE A 477 6.17 11.62 -12.86
N TRP A 478 6.99 12.25 -12.03
CA TRP A 478 7.41 11.66 -10.76
C TRP A 478 6.29 11.60 -9.72
N HIS A 479 5.42 12.59 -9.64
CA HIS A 479 4.24 12.55 -8.77
C HIS A 479 3.39 11.30 -9.07
N ALA A 480 3.08 11.06 -10.34
CA ALA A 480 2.29 9.88 -10.76
C ALA A 480 3.04 8.57 -10.51
N ASN A 481 4.34 8.52 -10.83
CA ASN A 481 5.13 7.29 -10.69
C ASN A 481 5.54 6.98 -9.24
N THR A 482 5.66 7.98 -8.36
CA THR A 482 5.92 7.77 -6.93
C THR A 482 4.76 7.06 -6.27
N ASN A 483 3.53 7.46 -6.56
CA ASN A 483 2.33 6.78 -6.06
C ASN A 483 2.26 5.33 -6.58
N GLN A 484 2.57 5.11 -7.87
CA GLN A 484 2.63 3.77 -8.44
C GLN A 484 3.78 2.92 -7.85
N LEU A 485 4.92 3.55 -7.55
CA LEU A 485 6.06 2.90 -6.90
C LEU A 485 5.68 2.41 -5.51
N GLU A 486 5.03 3.26 -4.73
CA GLU A 486 4.52 2.93 -3.40
C GLU A 486 3.57 1.72 -3.44
N GLU A 487 2.58 1.74 -4.33
CA GLU A 487 1.67 0.61 -4.52
C GLU A 487 2.39 -0.68 -4.92
N ASN A 488 3.38 -0.57 -5.81
CA ASN A 488 4.17 -1.72 -6.25
C ASN A 488 5.04 -2.30 -5.14
N ILE A 489 5.56 -1.46 -4.24
CA ILE A 489 6.29 -1.91 -3.05
C ILE A 489 5.32 -2.58 -2.08
N LYS A 490 4.17 -1.94 -1.78
CA LYS A 490 3.14 -2.48 -0.88
C LYS A 490 2.58 -3.83 -1.32
N LYS A 491 2.50 -4.09 -2.63
CA LYS A 491 2.06 -5.38 -3.18
C LYS A 491 3.10 -6.50 -3.05
N ARG A 492 4.35 -6.19 -2.78
CA ARG A 492 5.47 -7.16 -2.78
C ARG A 492 6.10 -7.35 -1.42
N ILE A 493 5.87 -6.43 -0.49
CA ILE A 493 6.39 -6.49 0.87
C ILE A 493 5.47 -7.30 1.77
N ASP A 494 6.03 -7.90 2.82
CA ASP A 494 5.28 -8.66 3.80
C ASP A 494 4.19 -7.81 4.48
N SER A 495 3.05 -8.40 4.78
CA SER A 495 1.85 -7.73 5.30
C SER A 495 2.10 -6.91 6.58
N GLU A 496 3.04 -7.35 7.43
CA GLU A 496 3.41 -6.67 8.66
C GLU A 496 4.17 -5.35 8.44
N LEU A 497 4.82 -5.21 7.28
CA LEU A 497 5.67 -4.07 6.94
C LEU A 497 4.97 -3.07 6.01
N VAL A 498 3.80 -3.40 5.46
CA VAL A 498 3.05 -2.54 4.53
C VAL A 498 2.79 -1.15 5.10
N SER A 499 2.48 -1.07 6.40
CA SER A 499 2.21 0.21 7.08
C SER A 499 3.44 1.11 7.23
N LYS A 500 4.65 0.56 7.08
CA LYS A 500 5.91 1.31 7.18
C LYS A 500 6.36 1.90 5.85
N VAL A 501 5.72 1.51 4.75
CA VAL A 501 5.99 2.05 3.41
C VAL A 501 5.08 3.23 3.16
N ASP A 502 5.66 4.42 3.14
CA ASP A 502 4.96 5.69 2.88
C ASP A 502 5.87 6.58 2.04
N LEU A 503 5.44 6.87 0.81
CA LEU A 503 6.10 7.78 -0.12
C LEU A 503 5.25 9.04 -0.40
N THR A 504 4.23 9.29 0.42
CA THR A 504 3.33 10.44 0.26
C THR A 504 4.10 11.75 0.30
N SER A 505 5.08 11.86 1.22
CA SER A 505 5.90 13.08 1.35
C SER A 505 6.75 13.35 0.10
N GLN A 506 7.25 12.30 -0.57
CA GLN A 506 7.98 12.43 -1.85
C GLN A 506 7.05 12.81 -3.00
N SER A 507 5.86 12.22 -3.03
CA SER A 507 4.82 12.59 -4.00
C SER A 507 4.42 14.07 -3.86
N ASP A 508 4.24 14.54 -2.63
CA ASP A 508 3.93 15.95 -2.31
C ASP A 508 5.10 16.88 -2.63
N ALA A 509 6.34 16.43 -2.44
CA ALA A 509 7.52 17.20 -2.84
C ALA A 509 7.52 17.48 -4.34
N PHE A 510 7.16 16.52 -5.19
CA PHE A 510 7.04 16.73 -6.63
C PHE A 510 5.88 17.64 -7.01
N LEU A 511 4.75 17.60 -6.30
CA LEU A 511 3.70 18.61 -6.45
C LEU A 511 4.20 20.00 -6.07
N GLY A 512 5.04 20.10 -5.05
CA GLY A 512 5.72 21.34 -4.68
C GLY A 512 6.62 21.87 -5.80
N VAL A 513 7.39 20.98 -6.45
CA VAL A 513 8.21 21.33 -7.63
C VAL A 513 7.34 21.82 -8.79
N ALA A 514 6.25 21.09 -9.10
CA ALA A 514 5.32 21.51 -10.15
C ALA A 514 4.71 22.89 -9.86
N SER A 515 4.35 23.15 -8.61
CA SER A 515 3.86 24.46 -8.17
C SER A 515 4.92 25.54 -8.31
N ALA A 516 6.18 25.27 -7.97
CA ALA A 516 7.30 26.18 -8.17
C ALA A 516 7.55 26.48 -9.66
N ALA A 517 7.42 25.47 -10.53
CA ALA A 517 7.53 25.63 -11.98
C ALA A 517 6.41 26.55 -12.52
N VAL A 518 5.17 26.35 -12.08
CA VAL A 518 4.05 27.23 -12.44
C VAL A 518 4.33 28.68 -12.00
N LEU A 519 4.85 28.89 -10.79
CA LEU A 519 5.21 30.23 -10.31
C LEU A 519 6.39 30.83 -11.09
N ALA A 520 7.36 30.00 -11.52
CA ALA A 520 8.44 30.47 -12.39
C ALA A 520 7.90 30.96 -13.74
N LEU A 521 6.91 30.28 -14.35
CA LEU A 521 6.23 30.75 -15.56
C LEU A 521 5.49 32.09 -15.31
N VAL A 522 4.83 32.25 -14.17
CA VAL A 522 4.20 33.53 -13.78
C VAL A 522 5.24 34.61 -13.65
N HIS A 523 6.38 34.31 -13.01
CA HIS A 523 7.47 35.31 -12.85
C HIS A 523 8.04 35.77 -14.19
N ILE A 524 8.14 34.89 -15.20
CA ILE A 524 8.55 35.29 -16.57
C ILE A 524 7.60 36.36 -17.11
N VAL A 525 6.28 36.22 -16.94
CA VAL A 525 5.30 37.23 -17.37
C VAL A 525 5.42 38.50 -16.53
N GLU A 526 5.64 38.41 -15.21
CA GLU A 526 5.82 39.57 -14.34
C GLU A 526 7.01 40.45 -14.78
N VAL A 527 8.15 39.82 -15.05
CA VAL A 527 9.37 40.52 -15.53
C VAL A 527 9.10 41.29 -16.84
N GLU A 528 8.36 40.63 -17.77
CA GLU A 528 7.98 41.29 -19.02
C GLU A 528 7.07 42.53 -18.80
N CYS A 529 6.22 42.49 -17.77
CA CYS A 529 5.27 43.54 -17.44
C CYS A 529 5.89 44.70 -16.63
N ASP A 530 7.10 44.57 -16.10
CA ASP A 530 7.73 45.56 -15.22
C ASP A 530 7.86 46.94 -15.85
N GLY A 531 8.14 47.01 -17.17
CA GLY A 531 8.21 48.26 -17.92
C GLY A 531 6.88 48.99 -17.94
N VAL A 532 5.78 48.25 -18.07
CA VAL A 532 4.43 48.83 -18.15
C VAL A 532 3.97 49.32 -16.78
N TRP A 533 4.30 48.62 -15.72
CA TRP A 533 4.02 49.08 -14.35
C TRP A 533 4.80 50.37 -14.01
N ARG A 534 6.00 50.55 -14.56
CA ARG A 534 6.74 51.84 -14.45
C ARG A 534 6.05 52.96 -15.19
N GLU A 535 5.49 52.72 -16.37
CA GLU A 535 4.69 53.69 -17.12
C GLU A 535 3.47 54.14 -16.30
N MET A 536 2.71 53.19 -15.74
CA MET A 536 1.60 53.47 -14.85
C MET A 536 2.00 54.37 -13.67
N ARG A 537 3.15 54.08 -13.02
CA ARG A 537 3.65 54.86 -11.88
C ARG A 537 4.09 56.27 -12.28
N ASN A 538 4.54 56.48 -13.49
CA ASN A 538 4.99 57.75 -14.03
C ASN A 538 3.84 58.60 -14.56
N THR A 539 2.65 58.02 -14.70
CA THR A 539 1.44 58.76 -15.10
C THR A 539 1.04 59.75 -14.00
N ASN A 540 0.67 60.98 -14.40
CA ASN A 540 0.28 62.01 -13.43
C ASN A 540 -1.20 61.88 -13.03
N TRP A 541 -1.46 61.10 -12.02
CA TRP A 541 -2.79 60.78 -11.52
C TRP A 541 -3.44 61.92 -10.73
N SER A 542 -2.70 62.98 -10.43
CA SER A 542 -3.21 64.08 -9.61
C SER A 542 -3.84 65.19 -10.44
N THR A 543 -3.47 65.35 -11.73
CA THR A 543 -3.91 66.44 -12.58
C THR A 543 -4.82 66.05 -13.73
N MET A 544 -5.48 64.88 -13.60
CA MET A 544 -6.44 64.42 -14.59
C MET A 544 -7.73 65.23 -14.50
N ASP A 545 -8.17 65.79 -15.62
CA ASP A 545 -9.38 66.61 -15.68
C ASP A 545 -10.66 65.81 -15.82
N SER A 546 -10.60 64.69 -16.51
CA SER A 546 -11.72 63.75 -16.69
C SER A 546 -11.26 62.30 -16.83
N ALA A 547 -12.07 61.38 -16.39
CA ALA A 547 -11.90 59.96 -16.70
C ALA A 547 -12.32 59.73 -18.16
N GLY A 548 -11.45 59.09 -18.92
CA GLY A 548 -11.71 58.76 -20.33
C GLY A 548 -11.91 57.23 -20.50
N ASP A 549 -11.55 56.77 -21.69
CA ASP A 549 -11.42 55.36 -21.97
C ASP A 549 -10.23 54.76 -21.19
N GLN A 550 -9.88 53.52 -21.44
CA GLN A 550 -8.73 52.86 -20.78
C GLN A 550 -7.41 53.63 -21.01
N SER A 551 -6.54 53.67 -20.03
CA SER A 551 -5.22 54.29 -20.09
C SER A 551 -4.28 53.57 -21.06
N SER A 552 -3.25 54.25 -21.60
CA SER A 552 -2.29 53.72 -22.58
C SER A 552 -1.56 52.47 -22.06
N TYR A 553 -1.12 52.48 -20.80
CA TYR A 553 -0.43 51.34 -20.18
C TYR A 553 -1.29 50.08 -20.14
N VAL A 554 -2.63 50.19 -20.07
CA VAL A 554 -3.54 49.04 -20.06
C VAL A 554 -3.47 48.27 -21.36
N SER A 555 -3.51 48.96 -22.50
CA SER A 555 -3.42 48.30 -23.80
C SER A 555 -2.07 47.60 -23.98
N GLU A 556 -0.97 48.24 -23.54
CA GLU A 556 0.35 47.65 -23.61
C GLU A 556 0.52 46.48 -22.64
N LEU A 557 -0.04 46.55 -21.42
CA LEU A 557 -0.06 45.43 -20.45
C LEU A 557 -0.78 44.22 -21.04
N VAL A 558 -2.00 44.45 -21.57
CA VAL A 558 -2.79 43.35 -22.18
C VAL A 558 -2.04 42.74 -23.36
N ARG A 559 -1.40 43.53 -24.19
CA ARG A 559 -0.62 43.03 -25.33
C ARG A 559 0.53 42.14 -24.88
N ARG A 560 1.34 42.59 -23.89
CA ARG A 560 2.48 41.83 -23.37
C ARG A 560 2.03 40.56 -22.64
N VAL A 561 1.04 40.64 -21.77
CA VAL A 561 0.46 39.52 -21.07
C VAL A 561 -0.06 38.46 -22.05
N ASN A 562 -0.90 38.88 -23.02
CA ASN A 562 -1.45 37.95 -24.00
C ASN A 562 -0.34 37.28 -24.82
N GLY A 563 0.67 38.03 -25.31
CA GLY A 563 1.76 37.45 -26.08
C GLY A 563 2.56 36.40 -25.29
N LYS A 564 2.89 36.69 -24.01
CA LYS A 564 3.61 35.72 -23.18
C LYS A 564 2.73 34.56 -22.74
N VAL A 565 1.46 34.80 -22.46
CA VAL A 565 0.51 33.73 -22.11
C VAL A 565 0.28 32.78 -23.28
N GLU A 566 0.15 33.29 -24.50
CA GLU A 566 0.04 32.48 -25.71
C GLU A 566 1.29 31.61 -25.92
N GLU A 567 2.49 32.18 -25.75
CA GLU A 567 3.75 31.44 -25.83
C GLU A 567 3.82 30.34 -24.79
N ILE A 568 3.47 30.62 -23.53
CA ILE A 568 3.51 29.67 -22.43
C ILE A 568 2.43 28.56 -22.59
N LEU A 569 1.18 28.97 -22.87
CA LEU A 569 0.08 28.00 -22.97
C LEU A 569 0.18 27.14 -24.24
N GLY A 570 0.90 27.58 -25.26
CA GLY A 570 1.23 26.78 -26.45
C GLY A 570 2.17 25.60 -26.15
N VAL A 571 2.95 25.70 -25.09
CA VAL A 571 3.89 24.64 -24.68
C VAL A 571 3.47 23.85 -23.43
N VAL A 572 2.52 24.33 -22.66
CA VAL A 572 1.98 23.61 -21.49
C VAL A 572 0.92 22.60 -21.95
N ALA A 573 1.25 21.30 -21.94
CA ALA A 573 0.37 20.26 -22.47
C ALA A 573 -0.88 19.99 -21.62
N LYS A 574 -0.76 20.07 -20.27
CA LYS A 574 -1.82 19.64 -19.35
C LYS A 574 -2.72 20.81 -18.92
N GLN A 575 -4.02 20.68 -19.14
CA GLN A 575 -5.03 21.68 -18.81
C GLN A 575 -5.03 22.08 -17.32
N GLN A 576 -4.74 21.15 -16.40
CA GLN A 576 -4.67 21.46 -14.97
C GLN A 576 -3.56 22.48 -14.65
N TYR A 577 -2.40 22.38 -15.30
CA TYR A 577 -1.29 23.30 -15.10
C TYR A 577 -1.51 24.62 -15.86
N ALA A 578 -2.11 24.56 -17.05
CA ALA A 578 -2.55 25.76 -17.76
C ALA A 578 -3.55 26.58 -16.93
N ARG A 579 -4.50 25.91 -16.28
CA ARG A 579 -5.45 26.56 -15.37
C ARG A 579 -4.75 27.11 -14.13
N ALA A 580 -3.90 26.34 -13.48
CA ALA A 580 -3.14 26.79 -12.30
C ALA A 580 -2.24 27.98 -12.63
N PHE A 581 -1.61 27.98 -13.81
CA PHE A 581 -0.83 29.11 -14.30
C PHE A 581 -1.70 30.37 -14.44
N CYS A 582 -2.84 30.30 -15.13
CA CYS A 582 -3.73 31.44 -15.31
C CYS A 582 -4.28 31.97 -13.98
N ASP A 583 -4.68 31.07 -13.05
CA ASP A 583 -5.20 31.46 -11.74
C ASP A 583 -4.15 32.21 -10.91
N ASN A 584 -2.89 31.72 -10.88
CA ASN A 584 -1.78 32.38 -10.18
C ASN A 584 -1.36 33.65 -10.87
N LEU A 585 -1.30 33.69 -12.22
CA LEU A 585 -0.95 34.89 -12.99
C LEU A 585 -1.91 36.03 -12.67
N VAL A 586 -3.23 35.75 -12.69
CA VAL A 586 -4.24 36.80 -12.37
C VAL A 586 -4.06 37.28 -10.93
N GLU A 587 -3.78 36.42 -9.98
CA GLU A 587 -3.55 36.82 -8.57
C GLU A 587 -2.30 37.71 -8.45
N HIS A 588 -1.21 37.34 -9.14
CA HIS A 588 0.03 38.10 -9.15
C HIS A 588 -0.13 39.46 -9.85
N LEU A 589 -0.78 39.51 -11.02
CA LEU A 589 -1.06 40.76 -11.75
C LEU A 589 -1.98 41.68 -10.95
N ALA A 590 -3.02 41.15 -10.29
CA ALA A 590 -3.88 41.94 -9.40
C ALA A 590 -3.08 42.50 -8.21
N SER A 591 -2.17 41.75 -7.64
CA SER A 591 -1.28 42.21 -6.56
C SER A 591 -0.28 43.25 -7.04
N ALA A 592 0.29 43.05 -8.25
CA ALA A 592 1.19 44.02 -8.88
C ALA A 592 0.46 45.33 -9.16
N TYR A 593 -0.80 45.27 -9.58
CA TYR A 593 -1.63 46.43 -9.80
C TYR A 593 -1.88 47.22 -8.49
N ILE A 594 -2.28 46.53 -7.41
CA ILE A 594 -2.45 47.13 -6.07
C ILE A 594 -1.13 47.80 -5.62
N ASN A 595 -0.01 47.11 -5.74
CA ASN A 595 1.32 47.62 -5.39
C ASN A 595 1.69 48.87 -6.22
N SER A 596 1.30 48.88 -7.51
CA SER A 596 1.53 50.04 -8.37
C SER A 596 0.64 51.21 -8.00
N ILE A 597 -0.65 51.02 -7.69
CA ILE A 597 -1.56 52.04 -7.19
C ILE A 597 -0.96 52.74 -5.96
N VAL A 598 -0.44 51.98 -5.00
CA VAL A 598 0.17 52.51 -3.76
C VAL A 598 1.37 53.44 -4.04
N GLN A 599 2.06 53.21 -5.15
CA GLN A 599 3.22 54.00 -5.55
C GLN A 599 2.85 55.27 -6.33
N CYS A 600 1.63 55.36 -6.88
CA CYS A 600 1.11 56.51 -7.68
C CYS A 600 0.61 57.65 -6.77
N ARG A 601 1.48 58.30 -6.00
CA ARG A 601 1.11 59.39 -5.09
C ARG A 601 1.42 60.75 -5.72
N PRO A 602 0.53 61.77 -5.64
CA PRO A 602 -0.86 61.71 -5.14
C PRO A 602 -1.84 61.25 -6.22
N ILE A 603 -3.02 60.71 -5.77
CA ILE A 603 -4.10 60.25 -6.66
C ILE A 603 -5.32 61.14 -6.42
N SER A 604 -5.81 61.79 -7.46
CA SER A 604 -7.06 62.57 -7.45
C SER A 604 -8.29 61.67 -7.51
N GLU A 605 -9.48 62.18 -7.24
CA GLU A 605 -10.76 61.48 -7.38
C GLU A 605 -10.95 60.98 -8.81
N VAL A 606 -10.62 61.82 -9.80
CA VAL A 606 -10.70 61.49 -11.23
C VAL A 606 -9.64 60.41 -11.57
N GLY A 607 -8.43 60.52 -11.03
CA GLY A 607 -7.38 59.52 -11.20
C GLY A 607 -7.79 58.15 -10.63
N ALA A 608 -8.44 58.13 -9.46
CA ALA A 608 -8.97 56.89 -8.90
C ALA A 608 -10.14 56.31 -9.72
N GLN A 609 -10.98 57.17 -10.32
CA GLN A 609 -12.03 56.77 -11.23
C GLN A 609 -11.45 56.16 -12.52
N GLN A 610 -10.40 56.75 -13.10
CA GLN A 610 -9.70 56.21 -14.26
C GLN A 610 -9.08 54.83 -13.94
N MET A 611 -8.42 54.68 -12.80
CA MET A 611 -7.89 53.37 -12.37
C MET A 611 -8.98 52.31 -12.22
N LEU A 612 -10.20 52.69 -11.86
CA LEU A 612 -11.33 51.75 -11.80
C LEU A 612 -11.80 51.33 -13.21
N VAL A 613 -11.81 52.30 -14.19
CA VAL A 613 -12.10 51.96 -15.60
C VAL A 613 -11.02 51.03 -16.15
N ASP A 614 -9.76 51.32 -15.87
CA ASP A 614 -8.62 50.47 -16.24
C ASP A 614 -8.73 49.08 -15.65
N LYS A 615 -9.15 48.94 -14.38
CA LYS A 615 -9.42 47.67 -13.72
C LYS A 615 -10.48 46.85 -14.47
N TYR A 616 -11.58 47.49 -14.91
CA TYR A 616 -12.62 46.78 -15.66
C TYR A 616 -12.12 46.30 -17.02
N ALA A 617 -11.33 47.10 -17.72
CA ALA A 617 -10.70 46.73 -18.99
C ALA A 617 -9.74 45.53 -18.81
N LEU A 618 -8.91 45.56 -17.77
CA LEU A 618 -8.04 44.43 -17.40
C LEU A 618 -8.81 43.16 -17.00
N THR A 619 -9.89 43.33 -16.23
CA THR A 619 -10.75 42.18 -15.85
C THR A 619 -11.32 41.46 -17.07
N LYS A 620 -11.81 42.25 -18.05
CA LYS A 620 -12.33 41.71 -19.31
C LYS A 620 -11.26 40.98 -20.11
N ALA A 621 -10.05 41.57 -20.20
CA ALA A 621 -8.92 40.93 -20.88
C ALA A 621 -8.49 39.61 -20.17
N PHE A 622 -8.39 39.64 -18.86
CA PHE A 622 -7.92 38.50 -18.08
C PHE A 622 -8.91 37.31 -18.08
N ASN A 623 -10.20 37.55 -18.23
CA ASN A 623 -11.20 36.50 -18.40
C ASN A 623 -10.92 35.59 -19.61
N ASN A 624 -10.24 36.10 -20.61
CA ASN A 624 -9.96 35.37 -21.86
C ASN A 624 -8.60 34.65 -21.86
N LEU A 625 -7.76 34.77 -20.83
CA LEU A 625 -6.41 34.19 -20.80
C LEU A 625 -6.41 32.68 -20.97
N ILE A 626 -7.36 31.96 -20.35
CA ILE A 626 -7.44 30.51 -20.44
C ILE A 626 -7.75 30.00 -21.86
N LEU A 627 -8.30 30.83 -22.73
CA LEU A 627 -8.67 30.43 -24.09
C LEU A 627 -7.44 30.23 -25.00
N PHE A 628 -6.29 30.80 -24.65
CA PHE A 628 -5.04 30.56 -25.38
C PHE A 628 -4.50 29.14 -25.29
N HIS A 629 -4.96 28.36 -24.33
CA HIS A 629 -4.49 26.96 -24.18
C HIS A 629 -5.06 26.02 -25.26
N ASN A 630 -6.30 26.20 -25.69
CA ASN A 630 -6.93 25.42 -26.77
C ASN A 630 -7.83 26.32 -27.64
N PRO A 631 -7.31 26.95 -28.64
CA PRO A 631 -8.08 27.83 -29.52
C PRO A 631 -8.96 27.05 -30.49
N SER A 632 -9.94 26.26 -29.97
CA SER A 632 -10.91 25.59 -30.81
C SER A 632 -12.17 26.43 -30.98
N PRO A 633 -12.84 26.42 -32.16
CA PRO A 633 -14.02 27.23 -32.42
C PRO A 633 -15.21 26.93 -31.52
N ASP A 634 -15.24 25.76 -30.89
CA ASP A 634 -16.32 25.33 -29.99
C ASP A 634 -16.18 25.84 -28.54
N HIS A 635 -15.02 26.34 -28.13
CA HIS A 635 -14.76 26.82 -26.77
C HIS A 635 -14.49 28.34 -26.73
N GLN A 636 -15.42 29.14 -27.22
CA GLN A 636 -15.30 30.61 -27.24
C GLN A 636 -15.60 31.31 -25.90
N THR A 637 -16.05 30.58 -24.88
CA THR A 637 -16.40 31.15 -23.59
C THR A 637 -15.54 30.56 -22.47
N PRO A 638 -14.94 31.42 -21.64
CA PRO A 638 -14.15 30.94 -20.48
C PRO A 638 -15.05 30.25 -19.45
N SER A 639 -14.50 29.29 -18.70
CA SER A 639 -15.27 28.57 -17.68
C SER A 639 -15.77 29.55 -16.59
N ALA A 640 -17.01 29.37 -16.13
CA ALA A 640 -17.61 30.23 -15.11
C ALA A 640 -16.81 30.27 -13.80
N SER A 641 -16.10 29.18 -13.47
CA SER A 641 -15.22 29.10 -12.29
C SER A 641 -13.99 30.00 -12.45
N PHE A 642 -13.41 30.08 -13.65
CA PHE A 642 -12.30 30.98 -13.94
C PHE A 642 -12.71 32.44 -13.91
N VAL A 643 -13.80 32.79 -14.57
CA VAL A 643 -14.34 34.16 -14.55
C VAL A 643 -14.58 34.62 -13.12
N ARG A 644 -15.22 33.79 -12.30
CA ARG A 644 -15.43 34.12 -10.88
C ARG A 644 -14.11 34.33 -10.13
N ARG A 645 -13.08 33.52 -10.42
CA ARG A 645 -11.74 33.67 -9.81
C ARG A 645 -11.10 34.99 -10.22
N VAL A 646 -11.13 35.34 -11.52
CA VAL A 646 -10.62 36.61 -12.03
C VAL A 646 -11.33 37.79 -11.37
N GLU A 647 -12.67 37.78 -11.34
CA GLU A 647 -13.47 38.79 -10.66
C GLU A 647 -13.10 38.90 -9.17
N GLN A 648 -12.96 37.81 -8.49
CA GLN A 648 -12.59 37.78 -7.06
C GLN A 648 -11.21 38.43 -6.83
N CYS A 649 -10.21 38.13 -7.66
CA CYS A 649 -8.87 38.71 -7.55
C CYS A 649 -8.89 40.21 -7.87
N MET A 650 -9.56 40.60 -8.94
CA MET A 650 -9.62 41.97 -9.40
C MET A 650 -10.51 42.86 -8.51
N ASN A 651 -11.53 42.35 -7.89
CA ASN A 651 -12.38 43.11 -6.97
C ASN A 651 -11.70 43.40 -5.61
N ARG A 652 -10.56 42.78 -5.33
CA ARG A 652 -9.77 43.11 -4.12
C ARG A 652 -9.32 44.55 -4.06
N MET A 653 -9.15 45.23 -5.20
CA MET A 653 -8.76 46.65 -5.24
C MET A 653 -9.94 47.63 -5.17
N ASP A 654 -11.18 47.16 -5.35
CA ASP A 654 -12.37 48.02 -5.33
C ASP A 654 -12.51 48.85 -4.04
N PRO A 655 -12.34 48.27 -2.84
CA PRO A 655 -12.42 49.00 -1.59
C PRO A 655 -11.43 50.18 -1.55
N LEU A 656 -10.20 49.98 -2.05
CA LEU A 656 -9.18 51.01 -2.10
C LEU A 656 -9.56 52.08 -3.08
N LEU A 657 -9.88 51.74 -4.34
CA LEU A 657 -10.20 52.69 -5.38
C LEU A 657 -11.49 53.49 -5.09
N LYS A 658 -12.53 52.82 -4.59
CA LYS A 658 -13.80 53.46 -4.17
C LYS A 658 -13.59 54.46 -3.03
N THR A 659 -12.71 54.15 -2.06
CA THR A 659 -12.36 55.10 -1.00
C THR A 659 -11.60 56.29 -1.55
N LEU A 660 -10.69 56.10 -2.51
CA LEU A 660 -9.92 57.17 -3.13
C LEU A 660 -10.77 58.10 -4.03
N GLN A 661 -11.89 57.61 -4.58
CA GLN A 661 -12.81 58.44 -5.39
C GLN A 661 -13.61 59.47 -4.59
N VAL A 662 -13.77 59.24 -3.26
CA VAL A 662 -14.54 60.15 -2.42
C VAL A 662 -13.76 61.44 -2.16
N ARG A 663 -14.40 62.61 -2.32
CA ARG A 663 -13.79 63.89 -2.04
C ARG A 663 -13.39 64.02 -0.58
N SER A 664 -12.31 64.75 -0.34
CA SER A 664 -11.81 64.98 1.04
C SER A 664 -12.63 66.07 1.75
N SER A 665 -13.51 66.78 1.06
CA SER A 665 -14.45 67.78 1.60
C SER A 665 -15.88 67.44 1.13
N PRO A 666 -16.80 67.23 2.04
CA PRO A 666 -16.70 67.25 3.53
C PRO A 666 -15.91 66.07 4.08
N PRO A 667 -15.19 66.23 5.23
CA PRO A 667 -14.29 65.23 5.80
C PRO A 667 -15.04 63.92 6.26
N GLU A 668 -16.28 64.06 6.71
CA GLU A 668 -17.13 62.94 7.13
C GLU A 668 -17.36 61.91 6.01
N GLY A 669 -17.49 62.39 4.78
CA GLY A 669 -17.70 61.54 3.60
C GLY A 669 -16.54 60.60 3.33
N LEU A 670 -15.30 61.06 3.48
CA LEU A 670 -14.11 60.22 3.32
C LEU A 670 -13.97 59.19 4.48
N VAL A 671 -14.23 59.64 5.71
CA VAL A 671 -14.20 58.75 6.87
C VAL A 671 -15.26 57.63 6.74
N GLN A 672 -16.48 57.97 6.36
CA GLN A 672 -17.54 56.99 6.15
C GLN A 672 -17.22 56.03 5.00
N ALA A 673 -16.70 56.52 3.90
CA ALA A 673 -16.28 55.69 2.77
C ALA A 673 -15.19 54.70 3.17
N TYR A 674 -14.24 55.10 3.96
CA TYR A 674 -13.20 54.21 4.50
C TYR A 674 -13.80 53.11 5.41
N LEU A 675 -14.66 53.47 6.34
CA LEU A 675 -15.33 52.53 7.23
C LEU A 675 -16.24 51.54 6.49
N ILE A 676 -16.91 52.00 5.41
CA ILE A 676 -17.80 51.17 4.59
C ILE A 676 -16.99 50.19 3.67
N HIS A 677 -15.98 50.73 2.98
CA HIS A 677 -15.29 49.96 1.93
C HIS A 677 -14.11 49.15 2.45
N ILE A 678 -13.28 49.73 3.30
CA ILE A 678 -12.08 49.08 3.87
C ILE A 678 -12.43 48.42 5.19
N GLY A 679 -13.18 49.11 6.07
CA GLY A 679 -13.81 48.47 7.24
C GLY A 679 -12.82 48.00 8.31
N ASP A 680 -11.71 48.76 8.53
CA ASP A 680 -10.78 48.47 9.63
C ASP A 680 -10.71 49.59 10.68
N ARG A 681 -10.09 49.30 11.83
CA ARG A 681 -9.92 50.25 12.94
C ARG A 681 -8.54 50.88 12.99
N SER A 682 -7.71 50.71 11.95
CA SER A 682 -6.30 51.11 11.94
C SER A 682 -6.10 52.57 11.55
N ASP A 683 -5.73 53.45 12.51
CA ASP A 683 -5.34 54.87 12.24
C ASP A 683 -4.16 54.93 11.28
N THR A 684 -3.25 53.98 11.34
CA THR A 684 -2.09 53.91 10.45
C THR A 684 -2.50 53.62 9.00
N ASN A 685 -3.48 52.74 8.79
CA ASN A 685 -4.01 52.45 7.47
C ASN A 685 -4.81 53.63 6.89
N PHE A 686 -5.61 54.27 7.73
CA PHE A 686 -6.33 55.50 7.33
C PHE A 686 -5.36 56.60 6.91
N LYS A 687 -4.30 56.87 7.69
CA LYS A 687 -3.24 57.85 7.33
C LYS A 687 -2.61 57.55 5.97
N LYS A 688 -2.40 56.26 5.64
CA LYS A 688 -1.88 55.86 4.31
C LYS A 688 -2.83 56.21 3.18
N ILE A 689 -4.12 56.05 3.37
CA ILE A 689 -5.12 56.53 2.40
C ILE A 689 -5.06 58.03 2.23
N LEU A 690 -4.89 58.81 3.33
CA LEU A 690 -4.73 60.27 3.26
C LEU A 690 -3.44 60.65 2.51
N ASP A 691 -2.35 59.92 2.73
CA ASP A 691 -1.09 60.13 1.99
C ASP A 691 -1.24 59.80 0.51
N LEU A 692 -1.98 58.74 0.14
CA LEU A 692 -2.29 58.41 -1.25
C LEU A 692 -3.08 59.51 -1.94
N LYS A 693 -4.03 60.14 -1.24
CA LYS A 693 -4.79 61.31 -1.77
C LYS A 693 -3.96 62.57 -1.80
N GLY A 694 -2.76 62.62 -1.25
CA GLY A 694 -1.90 63.77 -1.16
C GLY A 694 -2.41 64.89 -0.21
N ILE A 695 -3.19 64.52 0.81
CA ILE A 695 -3.70 65.45 1.80
C ILE A 695 -2.53 65.94 2.67
N ARG A 696 -2.44 67.27 2.88
CA ARG A 696 -1.38 67.86 3.66
C ARG A 696 -1.40 67.36 5.10
N LYS A 697 -0.24 67.22 5.69
CA LYS A 697 -0.13 66.62 7.07
C LYS A 697 -0.89 67.46 8.12
N GLN A 698 -1.06 68.77 7.93
CA GLN A 698 -1.84 69.63 8.82
C GLN A 698 -3.33 69.28 8.82
N ASP A 699 -3.88 68.94 7.61
CA ASP A 699 -5.29 68.62 7.41
C ASP A 699 -5.56 67.12 7.80
N GLN A 700 -4.55 66.29 7.79
CA GLN A 700 -4.67 64.86 8.15
C GLN A 700 -5.02 64.69 9.65
N HIS A 701 -4.53 65.53 10.54
CA HIS A 701 -4.79 65.43 11.99
C HIS A 701 -6.29 65.49 12.30
N HIS A 702 -6.98 66.47 11.71
CA HIS A 702 -8.43 66.61 11.87
C HIS A 702 -9.21 65.37 11.34
N LEU A 703 -8.79 64.84 10.18
CA LEU A 703 -9.43 63.65 9.57
C LEU A 703 -9.21 62.40 10.42
N VAL A 704 -8.03 62.23 11.02
CA VAL A 704 -7.72 61.07 11.91
C VAL A 704 -8.49 61.20 13.21
N GLU A 705 -8.66 62.41 13.77
CA GLU A 705 -9.47 62.62 14.97
C GLU A 705 -10.95 62.26 14.70
N LEU A 706 -11.47 62.78 13.56
CA LEU A 706 -12.81 62.45 13.12
C LEU A 706 -13.01 60.95 12.86
N PHE A 707 -12.03 60.27 12.27
CA PHE A 707 -12.02 58.81 12.13
C PHE A 707 -12.10 58.09 13.48
N GLY A 708 -11.34 58.56 14.48
CA GLY A 708 -11.41 58.03 15.85
C GLY A 708 -12.82 58.13 16.46
N ILE A 709 -13.48 59.29 16.28
CA ILE A 709 -14.85 59.49 16.80
C ILE A 709 -15.85 58.53 16.09
N HIS A 710 -15.79 58.41 14.78
CA HIS A 710 -16.71 57.57 14.01
C HIS A 710 -16.41 56.04 14.21
N ARG A 711 -15.15 55.67 14.34
CA ARG A 711 -14.73 54.29 14.63
C ARG A 711 -15.33 53.74 15.92
N ASP A 712 -15.35 54.58 16.97
CA ASP A 712 -15.76 54.21 18.33
C ASP A 712 -17.28 54.44 18.54
N GLY A 713 -18.02 54.90 17.50
CA GLY A 713 -19.47 55.10 17.49
C GLY A 713 -20.26 53.80 17.43
N SER A 714 -21.49 53.82 17.99
CA SER A 714 -22.42 52.67 17.99
C SER A 714 -22.79 52.26 16.58
N GLY A 715 -22.41 51.03 16.20
CA GLY A 715 -22.72 50.43 14.89
C GLY A 715 -21.51 49.84 14.16
N HIS A 716 -20.32 50.05 14.68
CA HIS A 716 -19.07 49.59 14.05
C HIS A 716 -18.35 48.44 14.81
N ASP A 717 -19.05 47.70 15.62
CA ASP A 717 -18.47 46.60 16.40
C ASP A 717 -17.90 45.43 15.56
N LYS A 718 -18.28 45.35 14.30
CA LYS A 718 -17.86 44.31 13.34
C LYS A 718 -16.60 44.67 12.55
N LEU A 719 -15.97 45.83 12.78
CA LEU A 719 -14.77 46.24 12.06
C LEU A 719 -13.56 45.38 12.42
N VAL A 720 -12.77 45.00 11.43
CA VAL A 720 -11.53 44.27 11.59
C VAL A 720 -10.45 45.18 12.19
N ALA A 721 -9.52 44.69 12.99
CA ALA A 721 -8.46 45.48 13.61
C ALA A 721 -7.55 46.12 12.56
N SER A 722 -7.19 45.41 11.49
CA SER A 722 -6.44 45.91 10.34
C SER A 722 -6.80 45.12 9.10
N SER A 723 -7.04 45.85 7.98
CA SER A 723 -7.35 45.22 6.71
C SER A 723 -6.10 44.62 6.07
N PRO A 724 -6.09 43.34 5.67
CA PRO A 724 -4.99 42.71 4.94
C PRO A 724 -4.76 43.37 3.55
N LEU A 725 -5.75 44.01 2.98
CA LEU A 725 -5.65 44.76 1.70
C LEU A 725 -4.58 45.86 1.77
N LEU A 726 -4.41 46.48 2.93
CA LEU A 726 -3.48 47.59 3.15
C LEU A 726 -2.08 47.18 3.60
N THR A 727 -1.80 45.86 3.67
CA THR A 727 -0.46 45.34 4.00
C THR A 727 0.62 45.87 3.02
N PRO A 728 0.42 45.89 1.69
CA PRO A 728 1.38 46.49 0.75
C PRO A 728 1.68 47.97 1.03
N LEU A 729 0.70 48.70 1.56
CA LEU A 729 0.89 50.10 1.97
C LEU A 729 1.86 50.22 3.14
N MET A 730 1.94 49.25 4.02
CA MET A 730 2.87 49.23 5.17
C MET A 730 4.32 49.06 4.73
N THR A 731 4.59 48.19 3.75
CA THR A 731 5.95 47.95 3.23
C THR A 731 6.47 49.16 2.44
N ALA A 732 5.63 49.85 1.69
CA ALA A 732 6.02 51.03 0.94
C ALA A 732 6.37 52.26 1.81
N SER A 733 5.81 52.41 3.03
CA SER A 733 6.12 53.50 3.98
C SER A 733 7.44 53.33 4.69
N GLY A 734 7.98 52.09 4.81
CA GLY A 734 9.24 51.77 5.53
C GLY A 734 10.52 52.02 4.72
N MET A 735 10.42 52.34 3.44
CA MET A 735 11.59 52.54 2.54
C MET A 735 11.99 54.01 2.28
N GLY A 736 11.48 54.93 3.09
CA GLY A 736 11.88 56.34 3.02
C GLY A 736 13.04 56.66 3.96
N HIS A 737 14.25 56.87 3.39
CA HIS A 737 15.49 57.42 4.00
C HIS A 737 16.47 56.43 4.64
N THR A 738 17.21 55.73 3.81
CA THR A 738 18.69 55.68 3.93
C THR A 738 19.28 55.56 2.53
N ALA A 739 19.74 56.69 2.03
CA ALA A 739 20.62 56.76 0.88
C ALA A 739 21.97 56.17 1.28
N GLY A 740 22.27 54.97 0.84
CA GLY A 740 23.55 54.33 0.95
C GLY A 740 23.72 53.44 -0.26
N ALA A 741 24.57 53.86 -1.18
CA ALA A 741 24.94 53.14 -2.38
C ALA A 741 25.42 51.72 -2.04
N GLY A 742 24.69 50.71 -2.46
CA GLY A 742 25.04 49.31 -2.38
C GLY A 742 24.21 48.54 -3.39
N SER A 743 24.83 48.21 -4.50
CA SER A 743 24.34 47.31 -5.53
C SER A 743 23.79 46.04 -4.87
N MET A 744 22.48 45.89 -4.77
CA MET A 744 21.87 44.62 -4.40
C MET A 744 21.29 43.94 -5.65
N SER A 745 21.94 42.83 -6.00
CA SER A 745 21.54 41.90 -7.00
C SER A 745 20.11 41.36 -6.75
N SER A 746 19.34 41.26 -7.82
CA SER A 746 17.95 40.74 -7.86
C SER A 746 17.77 39.27 -7.43
N GLY A 747 18.75 38.70 -6.74
CA GLY A 747 18.73 37.29 -6.27
C GLY A 747 18.03 37.06 -4.94
N SER A 748 17.63 38.07 -4.18
CA SER A 748 17.20 37.89 -2.79
C SER A 748 15.67 37.70 -2.59
N ALA A 749 14.86 37.85 -3.61
CA ALA A 749 13.40 37.64 -3.47
C ALA A 749 13.01 36.14 -3.52
N LEU A 750 13.76 35.35 -4.25
CA LEU A 750 13.56 33.85 -4.23
C LEU A 750 14.14 33.22 -2.97
N SER A 751 15.22 33.74 -2.43
CA SER A 751 15.89 33.23 -1.22
C SER A 751 15.08 33.46 0.07
N ALA A 752 14.25 34.50 0.14
CA ALA A 752 13.36 34.75 1.27
C ALA A 752 12.12 33.81 1.25
N ALA A 753 11.78 33.24 0.09
CA ALA A 753 10.71 32.25 -0.05
C ALA A 753 11.15 30.83 0.38
N THR A 754 12.47 30.56 0.44
CA THR A 754 12.99 29.25 0.86
C THR A 754 13.14 29.07 2.37
N GLY A 755 13.05 30.16 3.14
CA GLY A 755 13.06 30.14 4.62
C GLY A 755 11.68 30.11 5.28
N ALA A 756 10.62 30.42 4.54
CA ALA A 756 9.27 30.15 4.96
C ALA A 756 8.98 28.67 4.62
N ARG A 757 8.64 27.86 5.61
CA ARG A 757 8.02 26.57 5.38
C ARG A 757 6.96 26.77 4.30
N PHE A 758 7.22 26.23 3.10
CA PHE A 758 6.23 26.21 2.03
C PHE A 758 4.98 25.57 2.62
N ASP A 759 3.91 26.34 2.73
CA ASP A 759 2.59 25.80 3.04
C ASP A 759 2.09 25.08 1.78
N THR A 760 2.66 23.91 1.57
CA THR A 760 2.34 23.00 0.46
C THR A 760 0.88 22.59 0.50
N GLY A 761 0.22 22.70 1.66
CA GLY A 761 -1.21 22.41 1.85
C GLY A 761 -2.10 23.32 1.01
N SER A 762 -1.82 24.63 0.97
CA SER A 762 -2.71 25.59 0.28
C SER A 762 -2.57 25.55 -1.25
N LEU A 763 -1.41 25.20 -1.79
CA LEU A 763 -1.17 25.09 -3.23
C LEU A 763 -1.54 23.72 -3.77
N GLY A 764 -1.26 22.66 -3.00
CA GLY A 764 -1.74 21.30 -3.31
C GLY A 764 -3.28 21.24 -3.30
N GLU A 765 -3.93 21.94 -2.38
CA GLU A 765 -5.38 22.06 -2.31
C GLU A 765 -5.97 22.86 -3.48
N LYS A 766 -5.27 23.88 -3.96
CA LYS A 766 -5.64 24.65 -5.18
C LYS A 766 -5.48 23.80 -6.45
N LEU A 767 -4.45 22.95 -6.54
CA LEU A 767 -4.28 22.01 -7.66
C LEU A 767 -5.29 20.87 -7.60
N LEU A 768 -5.60 20.37 -6.41
CA LEU A 768 -6.63 19.34 -6.18
C LEU A 768 -8.05 19.91 -6.43
N SER A 769 -8.32 21.16 -6.11
CA SER A 769 -9.60 21.80 -6.42
C SER A 769 -9.76 22.01 -7.92
N ALA A 770 -8.70 22.42 -8.62
CA ALA A 770 -8.70 22.56 -10.09
C ALA A 770 -8.90 21.19 -10.77
N ALA A 771 -8.32 20.11 -10.23
CA ALA A 771 -8.54 18.75 -10.71
C ALA A 771 -9.95 18.23 -10.42
N ARG A 772 -10.55 18.59 -9.27
CA ARG A 772 -11.94 18.26 -8.93
C ARG A 772 -12.95 19.00 -9.79
N ASP A 773 -12.72 20.29 -10.08
CA ASP A 773 -13.59 21.07 -10.96
C ASP A 773 -13.60 20.53 -12.39
N ILE A 774 -12.49 19.96 -12.86
CA ILE A 774 -12.41 19.27 -14.15
C ILE A 774 -13.18 17.94 -14.12
N SER A 775 -13.09 17.18 -13.02
CA SER A 775 -13.81 15.91 -12.88
C SER A 775 -15.33 16.09 -12.76
N THR A 776 -15.78 17.15 -12.07
CA THR A 776 -17.22 17.45 -11.96
C THR A 776 -17.81 18.06 -13.23
N ALA A 777 -16.99 18.67 -14.08
CA ALA A 777 -17.42 19.12 -15.42
C ALA A 777 -17.56 17.94 -16.39
N THR A 778 -16.71 16.90 -16.26
CA THR A 778 -16.83 15.66 -17.06
C THR A 778 -18.00 14.77 -16.65
N ASP A 779 -18.38 14.75 -15.36
CA ASP A 779 -19.55 14.00 -14.89
C ASP A 779 -20.90 14.63 -15.28
N ARG A 780 -20.92 15.95 -15.59
CA ARG A 780 -22.13 16.62 -16.13
C ARG A 780 -22.28 16.52 -17.65
N ALA A 781 -21.22 16.18 -18.37
CA ALA A 781 -21.21 15.88 -19.81
C ALA A 781 -21.32 14.37 -20.04
N GLY A 782 -22.13 13.69 -19.27
CA GLY A 782 -22.45 12.28 -19.44
C GLY A 782 -23.17 12.01 -20.75
N GLN A 783 -22.42 11.78 -21.81
CA GLN A 783 -22.67 10.91 -22.95
C GLN A 783 -21.65 11.19 -24.07
N SER A 784 -20.46 10.69 -23.96
CA SER A 784 -19.71 10.20 -25.12
C SER A 784 -18.55 9.33 -24.63
N GLY A 785 -18.62 8.05 -24.95
CA GLY A 785 -17.66 7.02 -24.59
C GLY A 785 -16.33 7.08 -25.37
N MET A 786 -15.76 8.26 -25.58
CA MET A 786 -14.59 8.45 -26.45
C MET A 786 -13.30 8.86 -25.71
N GLU A 787 -13.38 9.36 -24.48
CA GLU A 787 -12.18 9.84 -23.74
C GLU A 787 -11.50 8.77 -22.87
N LYS A 788 -12.20 7.68 -22.50
CA LYS A 788 -11.55 6.53 -21.87
C LYS A 788 -10.66 5.73 -22.81
N ALA A 789 -10.85 5.88 -24.12
CA ALA A 789 -10.03 5.25 -25.14
C ALA A 789 -8.66 5.93 -25.31
N THR A 790 -8.56 7.25 -25.18
CA THR A 790 -7.33 8.02 -25.40
C THR A 790 -6.31 7.87 -24.26
N ILE A 791 -6.74 7.75 -23.01
CA ILE A 791 -5.83 7.50 -21.88
C ILE A 791 -5.27 6.08 -21.94
N ASN A 792 -6.09 5.12 -22.36
CA ASN A 792 -5.66 3.73 -22.54
C ASN A 792 -4.81 3.55 -23.82
N GLU A 793 -4.99 4.38 -24.82
CA GLU A 793 -4.24 4.37 -26.07
C GLU A 793 -2.86 5.02 -25.92
N ASN A 794 -2.76 6.07 -25.14
CA ASN A 794 -1.47 6.68 -24.76
C ASN A 794 -0.66 5.76 -23.84
N LEU A 795 -1.27 5.07 -22.89
CA LEU A 795 -0.63 4.00 -22.11
C LEU A 795 -0.24 2.79 -22.96
N ARG A 796 -1.02 2.45 -23.99
CA ARG A 796 -0.72 1.37 -24.92
C ARG A 796 0.34 1.74 -25.96
N ASN A 797 0.39 2.99 -26.39
CA ASN A 797 1.44 3.50 -27.27
C ASN A 797 2.75 3.70 -26.52
N PHE A 798 2.72 4.14 -25.26
CA PHE A 798 3.87 4.10 -24.35
C PHE A 798 4.39 2.66 -24.18
N GLY A 799 3.51 1.68 -23.98
CA GLY A 799 3.89 0.26 -23.91
C GLY A 799 4.47 -0.32 -25.22
N LYS A 800 4.11 0.24 -26.38
CA LYS A 800 4.67 -0.15 -27.69
C LYS A 800 6.04 0.47 -27.97
N PHE A 801 6.28 1.68 -27.51
CA PHE A 801 7.59 2.31 -27.55
C PHE A 801 8.60 1.50 -26.74
N PHE A 802 8.23 1.06 -25.53
CA PHE A 802 9.09 0.23 -24.66
C PHE A 802 9.37 -1.17 -25.20
N LYS A 803 8.50 -1.73 -26.06
CA LYS A 803 8.74 -3.05 -26.67
C LYS A 803 9.75 -3.02 -27.81
N ARG A 804 10.01 -1.84 -28.39
CA ARG A 804 10.92 -1.66 -29.53
C ARG A 804 12.37 -1.46 -29.09
N ASP A 805 12.61 -0.82 -27.93
CA ASP A 805 13.96 -0.50 -27.45
C ASP A 805 14.59 -1.61 -26.59
N ILE A 806 13.82 -2.48 -25.96
CA ILE A 806 14.37 -3.63 -25.21
C ILE A 806 15.00 -4.68 -26.13
N GLY A 807 14.60 -4.73 -27.41
CA GLY A 807 15.23 -5.59 -28.42
C GLY A 807 16.61 -5.09 -28.90
N GLY A 808 16.87 -3.80 -28.78
CA GLY A 808 18.09 -3.16 -29.30
C GLY A 808 19.26 -3.07 -28.30
N LEU A 809 18.98 -3.01 -27.02
CA LEU A 809 20.02 -2.85 -25.97
C LEU A 809 20.66 -4.17 -25.54
N GLY A 810 19.96 -5.30 -25.68
CA GLY A 810 20.55 -6.63 -25.46
C GLY A 810 21.60 -7.04 -26.48
N ALA A 811 21.64 -6.38 -27.65
CA ALA A 811 22.60 -6.67 -28.72
C ALA A 811 23.90 -5.85 -28.66
N ARG A 812 24.01 -4.82 -27.81
CA ARG A 812 25.19 -3.95 -27.71
C ARG A 812 26.17 -4.31 -26.60
N PHE A 813 25.81 -5.14 -25.64
CA PHE A 813 26.69 -5.54 -24.53
C PHE A 813 27.22 -6.98 -24.60
N GLY A 814 26.99 -7.70 -25.69
CA GLY A 814 27.41 -9.08 -25.88
C GLY A 814 28.23 -9.35 -27.11
N LYS A 815 29.25 -8.51 -27.43
CA LYS A 815 30.28 -8.88 -28.41
C LYS A 815 31.54 -8.02 -28.22
N ARG A 816 32.43 -8.54 -27.41
CA ARG A 816 33.86 -8.33 -27.60
C ARG A 816 34.56 -9.61 -27.16
N ASP A 817 35.36 -10.07 -28.16
CA ASP A 817 36.42 -11.05 -28.17
C ASP A 817 36.09 -12.46 -28.64
N GLY A 818 36.78 -12.78 -29.74
CA GLY A 818 36.99 -14.13 -30.25
C GLY A 818 37.02 -14.20 -31.77
N SER A 819 38.04 -13.55 -32.38
CA SER A 819 38.53 -13.90 -33.70
C SER A 819 39.10 -15.32 -33.65
N GLU A 820 38.66 -16.23 -34.52
CA GLU A 820 39.56 -17.12 -35.23
C GLU A 820 38.83 -17.83 -36.40
N GLU A 821 39.55 -17.92 -37.43
CA GLU A 821 39.30 -18.45 -38.78
C GLU A 821 38.87 -19.92 -38.84
N GLY A 822 38.17 -20.27 -39.86
CA GLY A 822 38.02 -21.68 -40.24
C GLY A 822 37.04 -21.96 -41.40
N LEU A 823 37.46 -21.70 -42.57
CA LEU A 823 37.19 -22.39 -43.84
C LEU A 823 36.35 -23.69 -43.82
N GLY A 824 35.36 -23.76 -44.69
CA GLY A 824 35.28 -24.93 -45.50
C GLY A 824 33.93 -25.67 -45.65
N LEU A 825 33.29 -25.47 -46.80
CA LEU A 825 32.70 -26.49 -47.65
C LEU A 825 31.46 -27.27 -47.21
N ARG A 826 30.50 -27.00 -47.92
CA ARG A 826 29.38 -27.69 -48.63
C ARG A 826 28.01 -27.37 -48.10
#